data_dd10b60bb33680f92929b8fb175571b3
#
_entry.id   dd10b60bb33680f92929b8fb175571b3
#
_cell.length_a   1.000
_cell.length_b   1.000
_cell.length_c   1.000
_cell.angle_alpha   90.00
_cell.angle_beta   90.00
_cell.angle_gamma   90.00
#
_symmetry.space_group_name_H-M   'P 1'
#
loop_
_entity.id
_entity.type
_entity.pdbx_description
1 polymer ?
#
loop_
_entity_poly.entity_id
_entity_poly.type
_entity_poly.pdbx_seq_one_letter_code
_entity_poly.pdbx_strand_id
1 'polypeptide(L)'
;MCQIVQSSSILFRWGSALAALLLATHVSATSDYRGVMEFQEYCASCHETPAPGTKVPTRAELKAMPPTKIYESMTVGKMKPNAEGLTEKQMRRIAEWLSGRPLVDIDLSAAAMTNACTDNAKLGNPLTGARWLGWSPDQTTSARFQSADSAALDAAEVPNLKLKWAFGLPGAASLRSQPVVGGGWLWVGSDNGMVYALDADTGCVHWSFEAKRPVISTITIGPMRDSQGRYAASFGDFGANVYAVDAETGKQLWTTRVEEHHAAAVSGSVVLNPTGDRLIIPVGSWEEPMGVSPSYECCTSRGAVVALDAKTGKQIWKTYTLTEEAKPLWKNSSGVQQYGPSGAAIWSAPTIDTRRNAIYVGTSNAYVPVPDGGASDAIFAFAMDKGELLWSRQLLEDDANDFGCGATPEEYQKNCPGKKPGTNDDIGASPILHTLKNGRQILIASQESRTTTVLDPDRNGAIIWQGIPSDRKTATGGNLGPAVDGELLYVPLGFEDHQEFESAEALKTEGGLVALDPESGRRAWTIVIPKPTDCKDPTSRYCTSANQAAVTAIPGVLFTGSVDGTMRAFSSTDGALLWSYSSNRTFETINGIEASGGSLGGPGPTVVDGMVYWGSGYVILGTMPGNALLAFEVESDSTE
;
A
#
# COMPACT_ATOMS: atom_id res chain seq x y z
N MET A 1 61.87 -18.97 -16.84
CA MET A 1 61.98 -19.69 -18.12
C MET A 1 60.57 -19.79 -18.65
N CYS A 2 60.22 -18.92 -19.54
CA CYS A 2 60.15 -19.09 -21.00
C CYS A 2 59.01 -20.06 -21.39
N GLN A 3 58.05 -19.76 -22.23
CA GLN A 3 58.10 -19.02 -23.50
C GLN A 3 56.75 -18.53 -23.93
N ILE A 4 56.79 -17.41 -24.62
CA ILE A 4 55.81 -16.72 -25.42
C ILE A 4 55.51 -17.51 -26.71
N VAL A 5 54.27 -17.61 -27.16
CA VAL A 5 53.95 -17.76 -28.57
C VAL A 5 52.89 -16.76 -28.97
N GLN A 6 53.31 -15.81 -29.81
CA GLN A 6 52.46 -14.92 -30.63
C GLN A 6 51.97 -15.66 -31.87
N SER A 7 50.73 -15.35 -32.30
CA SER A 7 50.37 -15.19 -33.74
C SER A 7 49.01 -14.51 -33.80
N SER A 8 48.93 -13.32 -34.22
CA SER A 8 48.69 -12.76 -35.55
C SER A 8 47.22 -12.49 -35.85
N SER A 9 46.94 -11.22 -35.79
CA SER A 9 45.89 -10.39 -36.40
C SER A 9 45.14 -10.93 -37.60
N ILE A 10 43.81 -10.84 -37.57
CA ILE A 10 42.96 -10.48 -38.73
C ILE A 10 41.98 -9.40 -38.29
N LEU A 11 42.12 -8.23 -38.87
CA LEU A 11 41.20 -7.10 -38.86
C LEU A 11 39.92 -7.45 -39.60
N PHE A 12 38.78 -7.34 -38.97
CA PHE A 12 37.53 -7.08 -39.69
C PHE A 12 36.80 -5.91 -38.99
N ARG A 13 36.74 -4.80 -39.70
CA ARG A 13 35.88 -3.65 -39.42
C ARG A 13 34.44 -4.05 -39.71
N TRP A 14 33.58 -4.06 -38.72
CA TRP A 14 32.14 -3.80 -38.84
C TRP A 14 31.65 -3.05 -37.61
N GLY A 15 31.14 -2.04 -37.76
CA GLY A 15 30.07 -1.11 -37.61
C GLY A 15 29.57 -0.99 -36.17
N SER A 16 29.71 0.21 -35.68
CA SER A 16 29.08 0.80 -34.49
C SER A 16 27.57 0.59 -34.49
N ALA A 17 27.07 -0.38 -33.69
CA ALA A 17 25.68 -0.50 -33.29
C ALA A 17 25.52 -1.62 -32.24
N LEU A 18 26.16 -1.49 -31.06
CA LEU A 18 25.84 -2.35 -29.90
C LEU A 18 26.47 -1.74 -28.64
N ALA A 19 25.90 -0.62 -28.18
CA ALA A 19 26.22 -0.05 -26.87
C ALA A 19 24.99 0.69 -26.30
N ALA A 20 23.82 0.07 -26.38
CA ALA A 20 22.58 0.57 -25.77
C ALA A 20 21.70 -0.57 -25.26
N LEU A 21 22.30 -1.61 -24.71
CA LEU A 21 21.55 -2.69 -24.03
C LEU A 21 22.43 -3.18 -22.88
N LEU A 22 22.30 -2.56 -21.72
CA LEU A 22 22.59 -3.09 -20.37
C LEU A 22 22.60 -1.94 -19.36
N LEU A 23 21.51 -1.20 -19.28
CA LEU A 23 21.15 -0.40 -18.11
C LEU A 23 19.67 -0.66 -17.80
N ALA A 24 19.33 -1.93 -17.56
CA ALA A 24 18.19 -2.24 -16.71
C ALA A 24 18.63 -1.84 -15.30
N THR A 25 18.58 -0.54 -15.01
CA THR A 25 18.78 -0.01 -13.67
C THR A 25 17.65 -0.56 -12.82
N HIS A 26 18.02 -1.40 -11.88
CA HIS A 26 17.14 -1.82 -10.80
C HIS A 26 16.74 -0.55 -10.06
N VAL A 27 15.56 -0.01 -10.37
CA VAL A 27 14.94 1.05 -9.59
C VAL A 27 14.58 0.39 -8.25
N SER A 28 15.37 0.68 -7.22
CA SER A 28 15.09 0.22 -5.87
C SER A 28 13.96 1.09 -5.33
N ALA A 29 12.89 0.45 -4.88
CA ALA A 29 11.78 1.17 -4.29
C ALA A 29 12.20 1.87 -2.99
N THR A 30 11.69 3.06 -2.80
CA THR A 30 11.88 3.86 -1.57
C THR A 30 11.25 3.19 -0.34
N SER A 31 10.43 2.17 -0.55
CA SER A 31 9.81 1.31 0.45
C SER A 31 10.60 0.02 0.73
N ASP A 32 11.83 -0.14 0.20
CA ASP A 32 12.67 -1.29 0.53
C ASP A 32 13.16 -1.19 1.99
N TYR A 33 12.62 -2.05 2.86
CA TYR A 33 13.00 -2.13 4.28
C TYR A 33 14.50 -2.37 4.50
N ARG A 34 15.22 -2.91 3.50
CA ARG A 34 16.67 -3.09 3.57
C ARG A 34 17.43 -1.78 3.70
N GLY A 35 16.90 -0.70 3.15
CA GLY A 35 17.49 0.63 3.32
C GLY A 35 17.48 1.11 4.78
N VAL A 36 16.42 0.79 5.54
CA VAL A 36 16.40 1.09 6.98
C VAL A 36 17.38 0.24 7.75
N MET A 37 17.48 -1.06 7.42
CA MET A 37 18.45 -1.96 8.07
C MET A 37 19.89 -1.49 7.85
N GLU A 38 20.24 -1.18 6.60
CA GLU A 38 21.56 -0.68 6.23
C GLU A 38 21.87 0.67 6.89
N PHE A 39 20.90 1.58 6.99
CA PHE A 39 21.08 2.81 7.73
C PHE A 39 21.34 2.55 9.23
N GLN A 40 20.56 1.68 9.84
CA GLN A 40 20.73 1.33 11.25
C GLN A 40 22.10 0.70 11.53
N GLU A 41 22.54 -0.17 10.65
CA GLU A 41 23.83 -0.86 10.80
C GLU A 41 25.04 0.07 10.63
N TYR A 42 25.00 0.92 9.58
CA TYR A 42 26.20 1.67 9.17
C TYR A 42 26.18 3.16 9.54
N CYS A 43 25.01 3.74 9.83
CA CYS A 43 24.87 5.20 9.93
C CYS A 43 24.26 5.67 11.25
N ALA A 44 23.37 4.90 11.86
CA ALA A 44 22.55 5.34 12.99
C ALA A 44 23.38 5.74 14.21
N SER A 45 24.48 5.04 14.50
CA SER A 45 25.36 5.33 15.63
C SER A 45 25.85 6.79 15.71
N CYS A 46 25.94 7.47 14.54
CA CYS A 46 26.33 8.87 14.47
C CYS A 46 25.15 9.82 14.19
N HIS A 47 24.13 9.36 13.44
CA HIS A 47 23.07 10.23 12.90
C HIS A 47 21.76 10.19 13.70
N GLU A 48 21.54 9.19 14.57
CA GLU A 48 20.36 9.19 15.46
C GLU A 48 20.56 10.16 16.64
N THR A 49 21.71 10.09 17.27
CA THR A 49 22.09 10.94 18.41
C THR A 49 23.47 11.57 18.19
N PRO A 50 23.59 12.59 17.35
CA PRO A 50 24.88 13.25 17.14
C PRO A 50 25.49 13.77 18.42
N ALA A 51 26.79 13.59 18.61
CA ALA A 51 27.47 14.09 19.79
C ALA A 51 27.34 15.63 19.88
N PRO A 52 27.12 16.19 21.08
CA PRO A 52 26.96 17.63 21.27
C PRO A 52 28.14 18.42 20.66
N GLY A 53 27.82 19.49 19.91
CA GLY A 53 28.82 20.35 19.27
C GLY A 53 29.41 19.85 17.97
N THR A 54 28.99 18.66 17.47
CA THR A 54 29.38 18.18 16.15
C THR A 54 28.49 18.77 15.04
N LYS A 55 29.01 18.77 13.80
CA LYS A 55 28.23 19.15 12.59
C LYS A 55 27.65 17.92 11.88
N VAL A 56 27.47 16.82 12.61
CA VAL A 56 26.83 15.61 12.08
C VAL A 56 25.34 15.89 11.97
N PRO A 57 24.72 15.79 10.78
CA PRO A 57 23.29 15.99 10.65
C PRO A 57 22.52 14.89 11.36
N THR A 58 21.44 15.26 12.01
CA THR A 58 20.49 14.30 12.57
C THR A 58 19.79 13.51 11.46
N ARG A 59 19.21 12.39 11.80
CA ARG A 59 18.36 11.64 10.87
C ARG A 59 17.24 12.52 10.27
N ALA A 60 16.63 13.40 11.06
CA ALA A 60 15.60 14.32 10.59
C ALA A 60 16.13 15.29 9.52
N GLU A 61 17.35 15.81 9.70
CA GLU A 61 18.01 16.66 8.71
C GLU A 61 18.40 15.88 7.44
N LEU A 62 18.88 14.63 7.59
CA LEU A 62 19.13 13.76 6.43
C LEU A 62 17.86 13.49 5.64
N LYS A 63 16.76 13.22 6.32
CA LYS A 63 15.44 13.03 5.71
C LYS A 63 14.97 14.24 4.87
N ALA A 64 15.42 15.42 5.17
CA ALA A 64 15.09 16.63 4.42
C ALA A 64 15.98 16.85 3.18
N MET A 65 17.02 16.04 2.99
CA MET A 65 17.95 16.18 1.86
C MET A 65 17.45 15.41 0.63
N PRO A 66 17.78 15.89 -0.60
CA PRO A 66 17.57 15.11 -1.81
C PRO A 66 18.39 13.80 -1.78
N PRO A 67 17.88 12.69 -2.35
CA PRO A 67 18.59 11.41 -2.36
C PRO A 67 19.95 11.48 -3.07
N THR A 68 20.07 12.28 -4.12
CA THR A 68 21.33 12.53 -4.82
C THR A 68 22.39 13.10 -3.89
N LYS A 69 22.03 14.08 -3.06
CA LYS A 69 22.96 14.67 -2.08
C LYS A 69 23.42 13.69 -1.00
N ILE A 70 22.52 12.83 -0.54
CA ILE A 70 22.84 11.76 0.42
C ILE A 70 23.78 10.76 -0.24
N TYR A 71 23.46 10.28 -1.43
CA TYR A 71 24.26 9.34 -2.19
C TYR A 71 25.66 9.89 -2.53
N GLU A 72 25.73 11.12 -3.05
CA GLU A 72 27.00 11.79 -3.33
C GLU A 72 27.88 11.95 -2.10
N SER A 73 27.29 12.20 -0.92
CA SER A 73 28.06 12.29 0.32
C SER A 73 28.78 11.00 0.65
N MET A 74 28.21 9.85 0.32
CA MET A 74 28.78 8.51 0.54
C MET A 74 29.77 8.10 -0.56
N THR A 75 29.55 8.52 -1.79
CA THR A 75 30.38 8.08 -2.94
C THR A 75 31.61 8.97 -3.18
N VAL A 76 31.43 10.27 -3.12
CA VAL A 76 32.50 11.27 -3.42
C VAL A 76 32.66 12.33 -2.31
N GLY A 77 31.70 12.43 -1.40
CA GLY A 77 31.65 13.46 -0.37
C GLY A 77 32.27 13.08 0.97
N LYS A 78 31.83 13.78 2.03
CA LYS A 78 32.41 13.68 3.39
C LYS A 78 32.20 12.32 4.05
N MET A 79 31.16 11.60 3.67
CA MET A 79 30.84 10.29 4.25
C MET A 79 31.55 9.12 3.54
N LYS A 80 32.28 9.38 2.44
CA LYS A 80 32.99 8.34 1.69
C LYS A 80 33.85 7.42 2.58
N PRO A 81 34.65 7.93 3.53
CA PRO A 81 35.45 7.06 4.41
C PRO A 81 34.60 6.16 5.33
N ASN A 82 33.41 6.65 5.72
CA ASN A 82 32.48 5.90 6.58
C ASN A 82 31.62 4.91 5.80
N ALA A 83 31.50 5.11 4.50
CA ALA A 83 30.79 4.23 3.57
C ALA A 83 31.72 3.19 2.91
N GLU A 84 32.99 3.16 3.30
CA GLU A 84 33.95 2.15 2.82
C GLU A 84 33.48 0.75 3.24
N GLY A 85 33.25 -0.12 2.25
CA GLY A 85 32.67 -1.45 2.46
C GLY A 85 31.20 -1.57 2.06
N LEU A 86 30.48 -0.46 1.87
CA LEU A 86 29.14 -0.50 1.31
C LEU A 86 29.20 -0.68 -0.21
N THR A 87 28.36 -1.56 -0.71
CA THR A 87 28.12 -1.68 -2.16
C THR A 87 27.33 -0.48 -2.68
N GLU A 88 27.43 -0.20 -3.98
CA GLU A 88 26.64 0.84 -4.64
C GLU A 88 25.14 0.67 -4.38
N LYS A 89 24.65 -0.58 -4.42
CA LYS A 89 23.24 -0.92 -4.15
C LYS A 89 22.81 -0.56 -2.73
N GLN A 90 23.66 -0.78 -1.73
CA GLN A 90 23.39 -0.41 -0.35
C GLN A 90 23.36 1.11 -0.17
N MET A 91 24.35 1.82 -0.71
CA MET A 91 24.38 3.29 -0.66
C MET A 91 23.15 3.92 -1.32
N ARG A 92 22.69 3.35 -2.45
CA ARG A 92 21.47 3.77 -3.12
C ARG A 92 20.24 3.57 -2.23
N ARG A 93 20.05 2.38 -1.66
CA ARG A 93 18.91 2.07 -0.76
C ARG A 93 18.87 2.98 0.48
N ILE A 94 20.04 3.23 1.09
CA ILE A 94 20.14 4.18 2.21
C ILE A 94 19.67 5.57 1.80
N ALA A 95 20.12 6.08 0.65
CA ALA A 95 19.77 7.41 0.17
C ALA A 95 18.28 7.53 -0.16
N GLU A 96 17.72 6.54 -0.84
CA GLU A 96 16.31 6.48 -1.21
C GLU A 96 15.42 6.34 0.03
N TRP A 97 15.79 5.45 0.96
CA TRP A 97 15.04 5.28 2.19
C TRP A 97 15.04 6.53 3.08
N LEU A 98 16.21 7.15 3.28
CA LEU A 98 16.33 8.37 4.08
C LEU A 98 15.50 9.51 3.51
N SER A 99 15.64 9.75 2.21
CA SER A 99 14.91 10.85 1.54
C SER A 99 13.42 10.54 1.34
N GLY A 100 13.05 9.25 1.29
CA GLY A 100 11.74 8.79 0.86
C GLY A 100 11.48 9.05 -0.63
N ARG A 101 12.52 9.17 -1.46
CA ARG A 101 12.47 9.45 -2.89
C ARG A 101 13.45 8.56 -3.64
N PRO A 102 13.14 8.15 -4.87
CA PRO A 102 14.06 7.38 -5.70
C PRO A 102 15.30 8.21 -6.06
N LEU A 103 16.45 7.54 -6.15
CA LEU A 103 17.70 8.14 -6.64
C LEU A 103 17.69 8.16 -8.17
N VAL A 104 16.93 9.07 -8.73
CA VAL A 104 16.81 9.31 -10.16
C VAL A 104 17.01 10.79 -10.42
N ASP A 105 17.77 11.10 -11.45
CA ASP A 105 17.98 12.49 -11.91
C ASP A 105 16.98 12.78 -13.04
N ILE A 106 15.69 12.66 -12.71
CA ILE A 106 14.58 12.95 -13.62
C ILE A 106 13.62 13.93 -12.97
N ASP A 107 13.06 14.81 -13.77
CA ASP A 107 11.96 15.65 -13.34
C ASP A 107 10.69 14.78 -13.19
N LEU A 108 10.16 14.72 -11.97
CA LEU A 108 8.97 13.92 -11.65
C LEU A 108 7.67 14.70 -11.90
N SER A 109 7.76 15.99 -12.19
CA SER A 109 6.59 16.85 -12.33
C SER A 109 5.86 16.66 -13.66
N ALA A 110 4.61 17.11 -13.69
CA ALA A 110 3.80 17.16 -14.92
C ALA A 110 4.48 17.97 -16.04
N ALA A 111 5.33 18.94 -15.72
CA ALA A 111 6.02 19.77 -16.70
C ALA A 111 7.04 19.00 -17.57
N ALA A 112 7.56 17.88 -17.05
CA ALA A 112 8.48 17.01 -17.79
C ALA A 112 7.78 15.99 -18.69
N MET A 113 6.45 15.89 -18.62
CA MET A 113 5.67 14.91 -19.36
C MET A 113 5.23 15.43 -20.72
N THR A 114 5.14 14.53 -21.71
CA THR A 114 4.83 14.90 -23.10
C THR A 114 3.33 14.99 -23.37
N ASN A 115 2.48 14.58 -22.41
CA ASN A 115 1.03 14.47 -22.56
C ASN A 115 0.24 15.44 -21.67
N ALA A 116 0.74 16.65 -21.44
CA ALA A 116 -0.04 17.66 -20.73
C ALA A 116 -1.39 17.89 -21.46
N CYS A 117 -2.48 18.02 -20.69
CA CYS A 117 -3.78 18.35 -21.28
C CYS A 117 -3.71 19.72 -21.96
N THR A 118 -4.15 19.78 -23.20
CA THR A 118 -4.13 21.01 -24.03
C THR A 118 -5.40 21.83 -23.93
N ASP A 119 -6.48 21.19 -23.50
CA ASP A 119 -7.74 21.84 -23.21
C ASP A 119 -7.73 22.36 -21.76
N ASN A 120 -8.39 23.48 -21.53
CA ASN A 120 -8.65 23.97 -20.17
C ASN A 120 -9.91 23.28 -19.62
N ALA A 121 -10.01 21.95 -19.77
CA ALA A 121 -11.11 21.18 -19.25
C ALA A 121 -11.19 21.40 -17.74
N LYS A 122 -12.31 21.94 -17.29
CA LYS A 122 -12.58 22.14 -15.87
C LYS A 122 -13.01 20.82 -15.25
N LEU A 123 -12.64 20.64 -14.00
CA LEU A 123 -13.17 19.56 -13.20
C LEU A 123 -14.70 19.62 -13.17
N GLY A 124 -15.36 18.57 -13.64
CA GLY A 124 -16.79 18.37 -13.45
C GLY A 124 -17.13 18.24 -11.96
N ASN A 125 -18.40 18.15 -11.62
CA ASN A 125 -18.75 17.87 -10.22
C ASN A 125 -18.41 16.40 -9.86
N PRO A 126 -17.35 16.13 -9.10
CA PRO A 126 -16.94 14.76 -8.81
C PRO A 126 -17.88 14.03 -7.86
N LEU A 127 -18.81 14.74 -7.22
CA LEU A 127 -19.79 14.16 -6.29
C LEU A 127 -21.07 13.68 -6.98
N THR A 128 -21.19 13.86 -8.30
CA THR A 128 -22.37 13.45 -9.10
C THR A 128 -21.96 12.54 -10.25
N GLY A 129 -22.88 11.70 -10.71
CA GLY A 129 -22.60 10.72 -11.77
C GLY A 129 -21.73 9.56 -11.30
N ALA A 130 -21.15 8.85 -12.26
CA ALA A 130 -20.25 7.74 -12.02
C ALA A 130 -18.97 8.21 -11.33
N ARG A 131 -18.58 7.54 -10.24
CA ARG A 131 -17.45 7.96 -9.42
C ARG A 131 -16.91 6.87 -8.50
N TRP A 132 -15.65 7.04 -8.10
CA TRP A 132 -14.96 6.28 -7.06
C TRP A 132 -13.98 7.23 -6.35
N LEU A 133 -14.30 7.74 -5.16
CA LEU A 133 -13.64 8.91 -4.57
C LEU A 133 -12.79 8.64 -3.31
N GLY A 134 -12.42 7.39 -3.06
CA GLY A 134 -11.62 6.98 -1.91
C GLY A 134 -11.23 5.51 -1.99
N TRP A 135 -10.98 4.87 -0.85
CA TRP A 135 -10.65 3.44 -0.78
C TRP A 135 -11.76 2.54 -1.36
N SER A 136 -13.01 2.95 -1.24
CA SER A 136 -14.20 2.29 -1.76
C SER A 136 -15.08 3.31 -2.49
N PRO A 137 -15.97 2.90 -3.40
CA PRO A 137 -16.92 3.81 -4.03
C PRO A 137 -17.79 4.54 -3.01
N ASP A 138 -18.30 3.80 -2.03
CA ASP A 138 -18.87 4.34 -0.81
C ASP A 138 -17.72 4.54 0.21
N GLN A 139 -17.32 5.78 0.41
CA GLN A 139 -16.22 6.13 1.30
C GLN A 139 -16.45 5.75 2.77
N THR A 140 -17.67 5.33 3.13
CA THR A 140 -18.02 5.05 4.53
C THR A 140 -17.93 3.57 4.88
N THR A 141 -18.34 2.66 3.99
CA THR A 141 -18.54 1.25 4.34
C THR A 141 -17.36 0.32 4.06
N SER A 142 -16.41 0.77 3.24
CA SER A 142 -15.25 -0.04 2.78
C SER A 142 -15.61 -1.35 2.04
N ALA A 143 -16.82 -1.45 1.51
CA ALA A 143 -17.34 -2.69 0.89
C ALA A 143 -16.67 -3.07 -0.44
N ARG A 144 -16.00 -2.12 -1.11
CA ARG A 144 -15.35 -2.27 -2.42
C ARG A 144 -16.28 -2.82 -3.50
N PHE A 145 -17.56 -2.45 -3.40
CA PHE A 145 -18.61 -2.79 -4.37
C PHE A 145 -19.07 -1.52 -5.10
N GLN A 146 -18.95 -1.54 -6.42
CA GLN A 146 -19.43 -0.46 -7.28
C GLN A 146 -20.82 -0.79 -7.81
N SER A 147 -21.72 0.19 -7.81
CA SER A 147 -23.07 0.02 -8.35
C SER A 147 -23.05 -0.12 -9.88
N ALA A 148 -24.07 -0.76 -10.44
CA ALA A 148 -24.22 -0.93 -11.89
C ALA A 148 -24.17 0.41 -12.65
N ASP A 149 -24.91 1.42 -12.15
CA ASP A 149 -24.98 2.74 -12.79
C ASP A 149 -23.64 3.47 -12.81
N SER A 150 -22.81 3.28 -11.77
CA SER A 150 -21.49 3.91 -11.72
C SER A 150 -20.39 3.07 -12.37
N ALA A 151 -20.51 1.75 -12.38
CA ALA A 151 -19.61 0.87 -13.09
C ALA A 151 -19.77 1.02 -14.61
N ALA A 152 -21.02 1.09 -15.07
CA ALA A 152 -21.41 1.09 -16.49
C ALA A 152 -20.66 -0.01 -17.29
N LEU A 153 -20.50 -1.16 -16.66
CA LEU A 153 -19.80 -2.34 -17.18
C LEU A 153 -20.47 -3.59 -16.61
N ASP A 154 -20.78 -4.55 -17.44
CA ASP A 154 -21.42 -5.79 -17.04
C ASP A 154 -20.58 -7.05 -17.36
N ALA A 155 -21.05 -8.21 -16.88
CA ALA A 155 -20.34 -9.48 -17.03
C ALA A 155 -20.22 -9.94 -18.50
N ALA A 156 -21.10 -9.52 -19.40
CA ALA A 156 -21.05 -9.87 -20.81
C ALA A 156 -20.00 -9.02 -21.57
N GLU A 157 -19.76 -7.81 -21.11
CA GLU A 157 -18.80 -6.88 -21.69
C GLU A 157 -17.36 -7.11 -21.24
N VAL A 158 -17.18 -7.56 -19.98
CA VAL A 158 -15.86 -7.76 -19.37
C VAL A 158 -14.89 -8.61 -20.21
N PRO A 159 -15.30 -9.69 -20.91
CA PRO A 159 -14.40 -10.44 -21.79
C PRO A 159 -13.77 -9.62 -22.92
N ASN A 160 -14.37 -8.50 -23.29
CA ASN A 160 -13.95 -7.61 -24.37
C ASN A 160 -13.09 -6.44 -23.91
N LEU A 161 -12.69 -6.39 -22.63
CA LEU A 161 -11.80 -5.35 -22.09
C LEU A 161 -10.44 -5.36 -22.79
N LYS A 162 -10.04 -4.20 -23.31
CA LYS A 162 -8.74 -3.94 -23.95
C LYS A 162 -8.03 -2.77 -23.27
N LEU A 163 -6.70 -2.81 -23.30
CA LEU A 163 -5.89 -1.68 -22.84
C LEU A 163 -6.14 -0.47 -23.74
N LYS A 164 -6.66 0.61 -23.15
CA LYS A 164 -6.86 1.89 -23.81
C LYS A 164 -5.60 2.74 -23.77
N TRP A 165 -5.05 2.91 -22.57
CA TRP A 165 -3.81 3.64 -22.38
C TRP A 165 -3.01 3.10 -21.19
N ALA A 166 -1.69 3.36 -21.23
CA ALA A 166 -0.78 3.15 -20.13
C ALA A 166 -0.06 4.46 -19.80
N PHE A 167 0.02 4.77 -18.51
CA PHE A 167 0.72 5.94 -17.97
C PHE A 167 1.89 5.47 -17.11
N GLY A 168 3.10 5.96 -17.40
CA GLY A 168 4.30 5.66 -16.62
C GLY A 168 4.44 6.64 -15.44
N LEU A 169 4.50 6.13 -14.20
CA LEU A 169 4.82 6.96 -13.05
C LEU A 169 6.35 7.06 -12.93
N PRO A 170 6.95 8.26 -13.16
CA PRO A 170 8.40 8.39 -13.24
C PRO A 170 9.06 8.04 -11.90
N GLY A 171 10.04 7.13 -11.92
CA GLY A 171 10.81 6.74 -10.73
C GLY A 171 10.03 5.96 -9.67
N ALA A 172 8.78 5.57 -9.93
CA ALA A 172 8.01 4.70 -9.06
C ALA A 172 8.40 3.22 -9.26
N ALA A 173 8.13 2.40 -8.25
CA ALA A 173 8.36 0.97 -8.29
C ALA A 173 7.21 0.18 -7.65
N SER A 174 6.29 0.89 -6.98
CA SER A 174 5.16 0.27 -6.29
C SER A 174 3.93 1.18 -6.32
N LEU A 175 2.86 0.73 -6.94
CA LEU A 175 1.61 1.47 -7.04
C LEU A 175 0.63 0.99 -5.96
N ARG A 176 0.69 1.63 -4.81
CA ARG A 176 -0.11 1.29 -3.62
C ARG A 176 -1.29 2.25 -3.40
N SER A 177 -1.30 3.40 -4.05
CA SER A 177 -2.41 4.34 -4.01
C SER A 177 -3.52 3.88 -4.96
N GLN A 178 -4.74 3.71 -4.45
CA GLN A 178 -5.92 3.41 -5.25
C GLN A 178 -6.15 4.57 -6.23
N PRO A 179 -6.26 4.35 -7.54
CA PRO A 179 -6.77 5.38 -8.45
C PRO A 179 -8.18 5.78 -8.05
N VAL A 180 -8.47 7.07 -7.98
CA VAL A 180 -9.81 7.58 -7.72
C VAL A 180 -10.30 8.41 -8.88
N VAL A 181 -11.59 8.30 -9.21
CA VAL A 181 -12.18 8.87 -10.42
C VAL A 181 -13.47 9.60 -10.09
N GLY A 182 -13.65 10.78 -10.65
CA GLY A 182 -14.90 11.55 -10.53
C GLY A 182 -14.84 12.85 -11.33
N GLY A 183 -15.98 13.27 -11.89
CA GLY A 183 -16.08 14.51 -12.65
C GLY A 183 -15.21 14.53 -13.93
N GLY A 184 -14.88 13.36 -14.49
CA GLY A 184 -14.01 13.20 -15.66
C GLY A 184 -12.52 13.16 -15.37
N TRP A 185 -12.11 13.29 -14.10
CA TRP A 185 -10.71 13.27 -13.70
C TRP A 185 -10.34 12.04 -12.89
N LEU A 186 -9.05 11.67 -12.93
CA LEU A 186 -8.43 10.60 -12.15
C LEU A 186 -7.31 11.19 -11.29
N TRP A 187 -7.24 10.78 -10.02
CA TRP A 187 -6.13 11.13 -9.11
C TRP A 187 -5.44 9.87 -8.61
N VAL A 188 -4.11 9.91 -8.55
CA VAL A 188 -3.29 8.80 -8.07
C VAL A 188 -2.05 9.31 -7.35
N GLY A 189 -1.71 8.68 -6.23
CA GLY A 189 -0.45 8.89 -5.51
C GLY A 189 0.63 7.91 -5.99
N SER A 190 1.87 8.22 -5.68
CA SER A 190 3.03 7.41 -6.05
C SER A 190 3.99 7.25 -4.88
N ASP A 191 4.71 6.14 -4.86
CA ASP A 191 5.77 5.86 -3.88
C ASP A 191 7.02 6.71 -4.06
N ASN A 192 7.07 7.55 -5.12
CA ASN A 192 8.08 8.59 -5.28
C ASN A 192 7.73 9.91 -4.57
N GLY A 193 6.54 10.00 -3.94
CA GLY A 193 6.04 11.20 -3.26
C GLY A 193 5.21 12.13 -4.14
N MET A 194 4.99 11.78 -5.40
CA MET A 194 4.14 12.58 -6.30
C MET A 194 2.67 12.18 -6.22
N VAL A 195 1.80 13.14 -6.49
CA VAL A 195 0.39 12.97 -6.76
C VAL A 195 0.11 13.56 -8.14
N TYR A 196 -0.60 12.82 -8.97
CA TYR A 196 -0.97 13.24 -10.32
C TYR A 196 -2.48 13.32 -10.45
N ALA A 197 -2.96 14.34 -11.17
CA ALA A 197 -4.32 14.42 -11.66
C ALA A 197 -4.30 14.30 -13.18
N LEU A 198 -5.07 13.37 -13.68
CA LEU A 198 -5.16 13.01 -15.08
C LEU A 198 -6.59 13.20 -15.57
N ASP A 199 -6.76 13.44 -16.84
CA ASP A 199 -8.05 13.21 -17.52
C ASP A 199 -8.32 11.69 -17.52
N ALA A 200 -9.48 11.29 -17.09
CA ALA A 200 -9.81 9.87 -16.91
C ALA A 200 -9.91 9.11 -18.25
N ASP A 201 -10.37 9.77 -19.31
CA ASP A 201 -10.58 9.15 -20.62
C ASP A 201 -9.28 9.04 -21.42
N THR A 202 -8.48 10.11 -21.45
CA THR A 202 -7.27 10.21 -22.29
C THR A 202 -5.97 9.96 -21.56
N GLY A 203 -5.97 10.05 -20.22
CA GLY A 203 -4.78 9.96 -19.39
C GLY A 203 -3.84 11.16 -19.49
N CYS A 204 -4.23 12.28 -20.16
CA CYS A 204 -3.39 13.47 -20.16
C CYS A 204 -3.28 14.08 -18.76
N VAL A 205 -2.19 14.78 -18.49
CA VAL A 205 -1.88 15.31 -17.15
C VAL A 205 -2.40 16.74 -17.00
N HIS A 206 -3.28 16.94 -16.02
CA HIS A 206 -3.73 18.27 -15.61
C HIS A 206 -2.72 18.95 -14.69
N TRP A 207 -2.28 18.24 -13.65
CA TRP A 207 -1.30 18.75 -12.70
C TRP A 207 -0.58 17.63 -11.95
N SER A 208 0.52 17.99 -11.30
CA SER A 208 1.19 17.16 -10.30
C SER A 208 1.47 17.95 -9.03
N PHE A 209 1.54 17.26 -7.90
CA PHE A 209 1.89 17.80 -6.60
C PHE A 209 2.97 16.94 -5.94
N GLU A 210 3.96 17.57 -5.33
CA GLU A 210 5.06 16.89 -4.64
C GLU A 210 4.82 16.92 -3.13
N ALA A 211 4.60 15.75 -2.52
CA ALA A 211 4.55 15.56 -1.08
C ALA A 211 5.96 15.39 -0.50
N LYS A 212 6.10 15.50 0.83
CA LYS A 212 7.39 15.37 1.52
C LYS A 212 7.91 13.92 1.54
N ARG A 213 7.02 12.93 1.41
CA ARG A 213 7.28 11.50 1.52
C ARG A 213 6.41 10.72 0.54
N PRO A 214 6.69 9.42 0.31
CA PRO A 214 5.85 8.55 -0.51
C PRO A 214 4.35 8.69 -0.21
N VAL A 215 3.52 8.79 -1.24
CA VAL A 215 2.06 8.82 -1.13
C VAL A 215 1.53 7.46 -1.56
N ILE A 216 1.36 6.57 -0.60
CA ILE A 216 0.86 5.21 -0.82
C ILE A 216 -0.60 5.05 -0.35
N SER A 217 -1.10 6.01 0.41
CA SER A 217 -2.52 6.09 0.78
C SER A 217 -3.38 6.46 -0.43
N THR A 218 -4.65 6.04 -0.42
CA THR A 218 -5.62 6.48 -1.41
C THR A 218 -5.96 7.95 -1.19
N ILE A 219 -6.14 8.68 -2.29
CA ILE A 219 -6.59 10.06 -2.26
C ILE A 219 -8.11 10.07 -2.01
N THR A 220 -8.57 10.99 -1.19
CA THR A 220 -10.01 11.19 -0.92
C THR A 220 -10.44 12.52 -1.50
N ILE A 221 -11.45 12.49 -2.36
CA ILE A 221 -12.03 13.70 -2.97
C ILE A 221 -13.30 14.06 -2.20
N GLY A 222 -13.40 15.33 -1.81
CA GLY A 222 -14.57 15.86 -1.13
C GLY A 222 -14.80 17.34 -1.34
N PRO A 223 -15.97 17.87 -0.93
CA PRO A 223 -16.32 19.28 -1.13
C PRO A 223 -15.47 20.18 -0.22
N MET A 224 -15.06 21.34 -0.73
CA MET A 224 -14.50 22.40 0.09
C MET A 224 -15.63 23.17 0.77
N ARG A 225 -15.65 23.19 2.10
CA ARG A 225 -16.63 23.97 2.85
C ARG A 225 -16.52 25.46 2.53
N ASP A 226 -17.67 26.12 2.42
CA ASP A 226 -17.80 27.55 2.11
C ASP A 226 -17.27 27.98 0.72
N SER A 227 -17.05 27.00 -0.18
CA SER A 227 -16.59 27.24 -1.55
C SER A 227 -17.41 26.40 -2.52
N GLN A 228 -18.58 26.89 -2.90
CA GLN A 228 -19.47 26.16 -3.83
C GLN A 228 -18.76 25.77 -5.12
N GLY A 229 -18.89 24.50 -5.50
CA GLY A 229 -18.32 23.96 -6.73
C GLY A 229 -16.81 23.77 -6.71
N ARG A 230 -16.15 23.84 -5.54
CA ARG A 230 -14.74 23.51 -5.37
C ARG A 230 -14.55 22.27 -4.50
N TYR A 231 -13.52 21.52 -4.81
CA TYR A 231 -13.24 20.21 -4.19
C TYR A 231 -11.79 20.15 -3.73
N ALA A 232 -11.57 19.39 -2.67
CA ALA A 232 -10.23 19.10 -2.16
C ALA A 232 -9.87 17.63 -2.42
N ALA A 233 -8.63 17.39 -2.79
CA ALA A 233 -7.99 16.09 -2.76
C ALA A 233 -7.16 15.99 -1.48
N SER A 234 -7.53 15.07 -0.59
CA SER A 234 -6.89 14.87 0.71
C SER A 234 -6.20 13.51 0.77
N PHE A 235 -4.97 13.47 1.31
CA PHE A 235 -4.17 12.25 1.37
C PHE A 235 -3.11 12.35 2.48
N GLY A 236 -2.59 11.20 2.87
CA GLY A 236 -1.46 11.08 3.78
C GLY A 236 -0.18 10.65 3.09
N ASP A 237 0.96 10.97 3.70
CA ASP A 237 2.26 10.47 3.24
C ASP A 237 2.93 9.54 4.28
N PHE A 238 4.00 8.90 3.86
CA PHE A 238 4.78 7.94 4.63
C PHE A 238 5.68 8.59 5.72
N GLY A 239 5.44 9.85 6.04
CA GLY A 239 6.06 10.62 7.13
C GLY A 239 5.04 11.23 8.08
N ALA A 240 3.82 10.67 8.10
CA ALA A 240 2.68 11.13 8.90
C ALA A 240 2.29 12.58 8.64
N ASN A 241 2.52 13.11 7.43
CA ASN A 241 1.92 14.36 7.00
C ASN A 241 0.61 14.07 6.27
N VAL A 242 -0.39 14.90 6.50
CA VAL A 242 -1.67 14.91 5.81
C VAL A 242 -1.78 16.22 5.03
N TYR A 243 -2.26 16.12 3.82
CA TYR A 243 -2.40 17.23 2.88
C TYR A 243 -3.86 17.39 2.46
N ALA A 244 -4.24 18.61 2.17
CA ALA A 244 -5.33 18.92 1.28
C ALA A 244 -4.80 19.83 0.18
N VAL A 245 -5.10 19.47 -1.05
CA VAL A 245 -4.83 20.29 -2.24
C VAL A 245 -6.14 20.57 -2.96
N ASP A 246 -6.21 21.68 -3.65
CA ASP A 246 -7.34 21.97 -4.54
C ASP A 246 -7.38 20.92 -5.65
N ALA A 247 -8.50 20.20 -5.79
CA ALA A 247 -8.60 19.05 -6.67
C ALA A 247 -8.48 19.41 -8.16
N GLU A 248 -8.81 20.67 -8.55
CA GLU A 248 -8.72 21.15 -9.92
C GLU A 248 -7.34 21.70 -10.27
N THR A 249 -6.63 22.29 -9.30
CA THR A 249 -5.38 23.03 -9.60
C THR A 249 -4.13 22.42 -9.00
N GLY A 250 -4.25 21.43 -8.13
CA GLY A 250 -3.13 20.86 -7.37
C GLY A 250 -2.52 21.80 -6.32
N LYS A 251 -3.07 23.01 -6.14
CA LYS A 251 -2.53 23.98 -5.19
C LYS A 251 -2.76 23.52 -3.76
N GLN A 252 -1.69 23.49 -2.97
CA GLN A 252 -1.79 23.15 -1.55
C GLN A 252 -2.70 24.15 -0.82
N LEU A 253 -3.67 23.61 -0.08
CA LEU A 253 -4.56 24.33 0.81
C LEU A 253 -3.96 24.37 2.22
N TRP A 254 -3.59 23.20 2.73
CA TRP A 254 -2.89 23.03 4.01
C TRP A 254 -2.10 21.72 4.06
N THR A 255 -1.20 21.60 5.02
CA THR A 255 -0.52 20.36 5.42
C THR A 255 -0.39 20.32 6.94
N THR A 256 -0.59 19.15 7.53
CA THR A 256 -0.51 18.92 8.98
C THR A 256 0.23 17.61 9.25
N ARG A 257 1.23 17.64 10.12
CA ARG A 257 1.84 16.42 10.66
C ARG A 257 0.99 15.93 11.83
N VAL A 258 0.54 14.68 11.78
CA VAL A 258 -0.43 14.11 12.74
C VAL A 258 0.22 13.27 13.83
N GLU A 259 1.49 12.88 13.65
CA GLU A 259 2.27 12.12 14.64
C GLU A 259 3.74 12.52 14.60
N GLU A 260 4.34 12.73 15.77
CA GLU A 260 5.74 13.18 15.87
C GLU A 260 6.74 12.03 15.91
N HIS A 261 6.30 10.80 16.22
CA HIS A 261 7.18 9.64 16.23
C HIS A 261 7.89 9.49 14.86
N HIS A 262 9.18 9.21 14.89
CA HIS A 262 10.02 9.23 13.68
C HIS A 262 9.68 8.13 12.67
N ALA A 263 9.09 7.02 13.13
CA ALA A 263 8.63 5.92 12.29
C ALA A 263 7.14 6.00 11.93
N ALA A 264 6.44 7.06 12.36
CA ALA A 264 5.02 7.19 12.06
C ALA A 264 4.77 7.40 10.56
N ALA A 265 3.67 6.84 10.08
CA ALA A 265 3.23 6.94 8.70
C ALA A 265 1.70 7.03 8.58
N VAL A 266 1.21 7.71 7.57
CA VAL A 266 -0.17 7.57 7.10
C VAL A 266 -0.13 6.70 5.84
N SER A 267 -0.19 5.39 6.04
CA SER A 267 -0.19 4.38 4.98
C SER A 267 -1.61 3.94 4.60
N GLY A 268 -2.52 3.95 5.55
CA GLY A 268 -3.95 3.77 5.32
C GLY A 268 -4.59 5.01 4.69
N SER A 269 -5.70 4.81 4.00
CA SER A 269 -6.40 5.91 3.32
C SER A 269 -7.10 6.83 4.31
N VAL A 270 -6.99 8.13 4.10
CA VAL A 270 -7.79 9.10 4.87
C VAL A 270 -9.24 9.02 4.43
N VAL A 271 -10.18 9.26 5.34
CA VAL A 271 -11.62 9.18 5.04
C VAL A 271 -12.30 10.48 5.44
N LEU A 272 -13.07 11.04 4.52
CA LEU A 272 -13.89 12.22 4.80
C LEU A 272 -15.25 11.77 5.37
N ASN A 273 -15.66 12.37 6.49
CA ASN A 273 -16.96 12.06 7.04
C ASN A 273 -18.10 12.57 6.12
N PRO A 274 -19.31 12.00 6.21
CA PRO A 274 -20.40 12.35 5.30
C PRO A 274 -20.87 13.81 5.35
N THR A 275 -20.60 14.53 6.45
CA THR A 275 -20.89 15.97 6.56
C THR A 275 -19.82 16.85 5.90
N GLY A 276 -18.72 16.24 5.44
CA GLY A 276 -17.63 16.93 4.72
C GLY A 276 -16.81 17.89 5.59
N ASP A 277 -16.89 17.77 6.92
CA ASP A 277 -16.23 18.69 7.84
C ASP A 277 -15.01 18.08 8.56
N ARG A 278 -14.85 16.76 8.52
CA ARG A 278 -13.76 16.07 9.21
C ARG A 278 -13.09 15.04 8.33
N LEU A 279 -11.77 15.03 8.35
CA LEU A 279 -10.95 13.95 7.83
C LEU A 279 -10.55 13.03 8.99
N ILE A 280 -10.78 11.74 8.83
CA ILE A 280 -10.39 10.69 9.77
C ILE A 280 -9.12 10.04 9.23
N ILE A 281 -8.07 10.07 10.01
CA ILE A 281 -6.72 9.71 9.63
C ILE A 281 -6.27 8.49 10.43
N PRO A 282 -5.97 7.36 9.80
CA PRO A 282 -5.31 6.22 10.46
C PRO A 282 -3.81 6.51 10.56
N VAL A 283 -3.24 6.27 11.72
CA VAL A 283 -1.79 6.42 11.94
C VAL A 283 -1.18 5.05 12.17
N GLY A 284 -0.30 4.68 11.27
CA GLY A 284 0.53 3.49 11.32
C GLY A 284 1.98 3.80 11.68
N SER A 285 2.82 2.78 11.61
CA SER A 285 4.24 2.88 11.93
C SER A 285 5.09 1.95 11.06
N TRP A 286 6.30 2.40 10.76
CA TRP A 286 7.39 1.58 10.20
C TRP A 286 8.40 1.14 11.26
N GLU A 287 8.03 1.15 12.53
CA GLU A 287 8.99 0.77 13.58
C GLU A 287 9.25 -0.73 13.60
N GLU A 288 8.27 -1.53 13.24
CA GLU A 288 8.40 -2.98 13.13
C GLU A 288 9.54 -3.40 12.19
N PRO A 289 9.62 -2.96 10.93
CA PRO A 289 10.79 -3.21 10.09
C PRO A 289 12.11 -2.63 10.63
N MET A 290 12.07 -1.56 11.41
CA MET A 290 13.27 -1.00 12.04
C MET A 290 13.79 -1.90 13.16
N GLY A 291 12.90 -2.62 13.84
CA GLY A 291 13.20 -3.59 14.89
C GLY A 291 14.11 -4.73 14.43
N VAL A 292 14.21 -5.01 13.14
CA VAL A 292 15.16 -5.98 12.57
C VAL A 292 16.59 -5.67 12.96
N SER A 293 16.98 -4.39 13.09
CA SER A 293 18.33 -4.01 13.44
C SER A 293 18.65 -4.26 14.91
N PRO A 294 19.65 -5.08 15.26
CA PRO A 294 20.04 -5.32 16.65
C PRO A 294 20.53 -4.08 17.41
N SER A 295 20.86 -3.00 16.68
CA SER A 295 21.30 -1.73 17.25
C SER A 295 20.16 -0.74 17.48
N TYR A 296 18.93 -1.07 17.04
CA TYR A 296 17.78 -0.20 17.20
C TYR A 296 17.14 -0.37 18.58
N GLU A 297 16.90 0.74 19.27
CA GLU A 297 16.15 0.76 20.54
C GLU A 297 14.65 0.59 20.24
N CYS A 298 14.19 -0.65 20.19
CA CYS A 298 12.83 -1.02 19.83
C CYS A 298 11.95 -1.23 21.07
N CYS A 299 10.66 -0.94 21.08
CA CYS A 299 9.89 -0.16 20.16
C CYS A 299 9.01 0.80 20.98
N THR A 300 8.67 1.95 20.42
CA THR A 300 7.95 3.00 21.16
C THR A 300 6.75 3.59 20.44
N SER A 301 6.52 3.20 19.17
CA SER A 301 5.39 3.69 18.38
C SER A 301 4.06 3.09 18.83
N ARG A 302 3.01 3.85 18.61
CA ARG A 302 1.62 3.46 18.88
C ARG A 302 0.73 3.83 17.70
N GLY A 303 -0.20 2.94 17.36
CA GLY A 303 -1.28 3.29 16.44
C GLY A 303 -2.16 4.42 16.99
N ALA A 304 -2.75 5.20 16.10
CA ALA A 304 -3.70 6.24 16.49
C ALA A 304 -4.76 6.50 15.42
N VAL A 305 -5.91 7.02 15.84
CA VAL A 305 -6.88 7.68 14.96
C VAL A 305 -6.86 9.17 15.26
N VAL A 306 -6.79 9.99 14.20
CA VAL A 306 -6.78 11.45 14.30
C VAL A 306 -7.93 12.03 13.50
N ALA A 307 -8.67 12.97 14.05
CA ALA A 307 -9.62 13.77 13.30
C ALA A 307 -9.06 15.17 13.05
N LEU A 308 -9.07 15.57 11.78
CA LEU A 308 -8.72 16.93 11.36
C LEU A 308 -9.95 17.66 10.85
N ASP A 309 -10.02 18.96 11.10
CA ASP A 309 -10.95 19.84 10.40
C ASP A 309 -10.59 19.86 8.90
N ALA A 310 -11.50 19.45 8.06
CA ALA A 310 -11.24 19.25 6.62
C ALA A 310 -10.88 20.55 5.88
N LYS A 311 -11.34 21.72 6.39
CA LYS A 311 -11.07 23.03 5.78
C LYS A 311 -9.68 23.57 6.14
N THR A 312 -9.25 23.36 7.37
CA THR A 312 -8.06 24.04 7.94
C THR A 312 -6.89 23.10 8.23
N GLY A 313 -7.11 21.78 8.24
CA GLY A 313 -6.14 20.80 8.68
C GLY A 313 -5.87 20.81 10.18
N LYS A 314 -6.62 21.60 10.97
CA LYS A 314 -6.42 21.66 12.42
C LYS A 314 -6.90 20.37 13.08
N GLN A 315 -6.07 19.82 13.97
CA GLN A 315 -6.46 18.66 14.76
C GLN A 315 -7.63 18.98 15.68
N ILE A 316 -8.68 18.15 15.59
CA ILE A 316 -9.87 18.22 16.46
C ILE A 316 -9.65 17.32 17.67
N TRP A 317 -9.28 16.05 17.42
CA TRP A 317 -8.91 15.09 18.45
C TRP A 317 -7.90 14.07 17.91
N LYS A 318 -7.23 13.38 18.83
CA LYS A 318 -6.34 12.24 18.55
C LYS A 318 -6.47 11.22 19.66
N THR A 319 -6.62 9.95 19.30
CA THR A 319 -6.74 8.84 20.26
C THR A 319 -5.80 7.71 19.84
N TYR A 320 -4.96 7.28 20.76
CA TYR A 320 -4.06 6.15 20.57
C TYR A 320 -4.76 4.83 20.83
N THR A 321 -4.36 3.79 20.10
CA THR A 321 -4.81 2.40 20.33
C THR A 321 -4.24 1.83 21.62
N LEU A 322 -2.95 2.11 21.89
CA LEU A 322 -2.28 1.81 23.15
C LEU A 322 -2.39 3.03 24.09
N THR A 323 -3.07 2.88 25.22
CA THR A 323 -3.26 3.97 26.19
C THR A 323 -1.99 4.27 26.99
N GLU A 324 -1.16 3.26 27.23
CA GLU A 324 0.12 3.42 27.93
C GLU A 324 1.23 3.82 26.96
N GLU A 325 2.14 4.67 27.44
CA GLU A 325 3.38 4.96 26.75
C GLU A 325 4.40 3.84 27.00
N ALA A 326 5.24 3.58 25.98
CA ALA A 326 6.29 2.61 26.09
C ALA A 326 7.28 2.96 27.23
N LYS A 327 7.66 1.95 28.00
CA LYS A 327 8.60 2.03 29.11
C LYS A 327 9.82 1.13 28.85
N PRO A 328 11.00 1.43 29.41
CA PRO A 328 12.15 0.52 29.32
C PRO A 328 11.79 -0.86 29.88
N LEU A 329 12.11 -1.91 29.11
CA LEU A 329 11.86 -3.32 29.49
C LEU A 329 13.19 -4.04 29.78
N TRP A 330 13.76 -4.65 28.78
CA TRP A 330 15.02 -5.40 28.87
C TRP A 330 16.04 -4.88 27.86
N LYS A 331 17.24 -5.44 27.89
CA LYS A 331 18.23 -5.25 26.84
C LYS A 331 18.33 -6.51 25.99
N ASN A 332 18.41 -6.33 24.67
CA ASN A 332 18.66 -7.44 23.76
C ASN A 332 20.07 -8.05 23.95
N SER A 333 20.40 -9.10 23.23
CA SER A 333 21.70 -9.77 23.34
C SER A 333 22.89 -8.91 22.89
N SER A 334 22.65 -7.79 22.22
CA SER A 334 23.65 -6.78 21.86
C SER A 334 23.76 -5.65 22.91
N GLY A 335 23.00 -5.72 24.01
CA GLY A 335 23.01 -4.72 25.09
C GLY A 335 22.15 -3.49 24.81
N VAL A 336 21.35 -3.49 23.74
CA VAL A 336 20.48 -2.37 23.32
C VAL A 336 19.14 -2.44 24.04
N GLN A 337 18.67 -1.29 24.54
CA GLN A 337 17.43 -1.17 25.32
C GLN A 337 16.21 -1.45 24.45
N GLN A 338 15.30 -2.26 24.99
CA GLN A 338 13.99 -2.54 24.40
C GLN A 338 12.89 -1.88 25.24
N TYR A 339 11.81 -1.46 24.58
CA TYR A 339 10.72 -0.70 25.17
C TYR A 339 9.37 -1.34 24.85
N GLY A 340 8.31 -1.03 25.63
CA GLY A 340 6.94 -1.44 25.38
C GLY A 340 5.97 -0.96 26.46
N PRO A 341 4.65 -1.11 26.23
CA PRO A 341 4.04 -1.69 25.03
C PRO A 341 4.19 -0.82 23.78
N SER A 342 4.15 -1.44 22.60
CA SER A 342 4.30 -0.78 21.30
C SER A 342 3.60 -1.59 20.20
N GLY A 343 3.30 -0.96 19.06
CA GLY A 343 2.57 -1.59 17.95
C GLY A 343 1.11 -1.16 17.88
N ALA A 344 0.20 -2.10 17.61
CA ALA A 344 -1.22 -1.85 17.38
C ALA A 344 -1.45 -0.69 16.38
N ALA A 345 -0.63 -0.66 15.33
CA ALA A 345 -0.64 0.36 14.28
C ALA A 345 -1.88 0.23 13.40
N ILE A 346 -2.32 1.35 12.79
CA ILE A 346 -3.47 1.36 11.88
C ILE A 346 -2.97 1.71 10.49
N TRP A 347 -3.02 0.76 9.55
CA TRP A 347 -2.51 0.97 8.19
C TRP A 347 -3.57 0.71 7.10
N SER A 348 -4.83 0.48 7.48
CA SER A 348 -5.99 0.38 6.60
C SER A 348 -6.89 1.62 6.69
N ALA A 349 -7.83 1.76 5.76
CA ALA A 349 -8.79 2.86 5.78
C ALA A 349 -9.80 2.68 6.93
N PRO A 350 -10.11 3.74 7.71
CA PRO A 350 -11.20 3.74 8.66
C PRO A 350 -12.56 3.54 7.98
N THR A 351 -13.46 2.85 8.65
CA THR A 351 -14.87 2.70 8.22
C THR A 351 -15.79 3.55 9.09
N ILE A 352 -16.70 4.27 8.47
CA ILE A 352 -17.60 5.21 9.16
C ILE A 352 -19.00 4.64 9.28
N ASP A 353 -19.50 4.59 10.50
CA ASP A 353 -20.89 4.23 10.82
C ASP A 353 -21.65 5.47 11.28
N THR A 354 -22.43 6.04 10.38
CA THR A 354 -23.24 7.23 10.68
C THR A 354 -24.40 6.93 11.62
N ARG A 355 -24.92 5.69 11.61
CA ARG A 355 -26.04 5.28 12.46
C ARG A 355 -25.61 5.26 13.95
N ARG A 356 -24.38 4.82 14.22
CA ARG A 356 -23.87 4.70 15.59
C ARG A 356 -22.92 5.85 15.97
N ASN A 357 -22.70 6.79 15.06
CA ASN A 357 -21.68 7.85 15.20
C ASN A 357 -20.30 7.24 15.54
N ALA A 358 -19.93 6.17 14.87
CA ALA A 358 -18.74 5.39 15.15
C ALA A 358 -17.76 5.35 13.95
N ILE A 359 -16.49 5.16 14.28
CA ILE A 359 -15.40 4.86 13.35
C ILE A 359 -14.84 3.51 13.74
N TYR A 360 -14.72 2.59 12.77
CA TYR A 360 -14.11 1.29 12.97
C TYR A 360 -12.74 1.24 12.30
N VAL A 361 -11.74 0.70 13.00
CA VAL A 361 -10.39 0.46 12.50
C VAL A 361 -9.89 -0.91 12.96
N GLY A 362 -9.04 -1.54 12.14
CA GLY A 362 -8.26 -2.71 12.52
C GLY A 362 -6.84 -2.31 12.93
N THR A 363 -6.25 -3.05 13.85
CA THR A 363 -4.86 -2.82 14.30
C THR A 363 -3.93 -3.95 13.89
N SER A 364 -2.64 -3.63 13.83
CA SER A 364 -1.57 -4.60 13.66
C SER A 364 -1.21 -5.30 14.97
N ASN A 365 -0.29 -6.25 14.89
CA ASN A 365 0.34 -6.96 15.99
C ASN A 365 1.01 -6.04 17.02
N ALA A 366 1.35 -6.59 18.17
CA ALA A 366 2.28 -5.98 19.12
C ALA A 366 3.73 -6.16 18.64
N TYR A 367 4.59 -5.16 18.86
CA TYR A 367 6.01 -5.27 18.50
C TYR A 367 6.87 -5.88 19.62
N VAL A 368 6.32 -6.04 20.81
CA VAL A 368 6.96 -6.67 21.96
C VAL A 368 5.96 -7.50 22.77
N PRO A 369 6.35 -8.65 23.36
CA PRO A 369 5.44 -9.57 24.06
C PRO A 369 5.19 -9.12 25.51
N VAL A 370 4.57 -7.97 25.66
CA VAL A 370 4.11 -7.46 26.97
C VAL A 370 2.64 -7.12 26.89
N PRO A 371 1.90 -7.16 28.02
CA PRO A 371 0.50 -6.82 28.01
C PRO A 371 0.24 -5.46 27.36
N ASP A 372 -0.61 -5.43 26.37
CA ASP A 372 -0.99 -4.25 25.59
C ASP A 372 -2.44 -3.81 25.80
N GLY A 373 -3.13 -4.45 26.73
CA GLY A 373 -4.54 -4.19 27.04
C GLY A 373 -5.53 -4.71 26.00
N GLY A 374 -5.09 -5.63 25.11
CA GLY A 374 -5.89 -6.16 24.00
C GLY A 374 -5.99 -5.20 22.83
N ALA A 375 -4.93 -4.42 22.58
CA ALA A 375 -4.90 -3.42 21.52
C ALA A 375 -4.36 -3.94 20.19
N SER A 376 -3.47 -4.92 20.19
CA SER A 376 -2.99 -5.59 18.98
C SER A 376 -4.06 -6.51 18.38
N ASP A 377 -4.03 -6.66 17.05
CA ASP A 377 -4.91 -7.56 16.30
C ASP A 377 -6.39 -7.42 16.70
N ALA A 378 -6.82 -6.18 16.83
CA ALA A 378 -8.11 -5.81 17.39
C ALA A 378 -8.93 -4.92 16.44
N ILE A 379 -10.24 -5.01 16.54
CA ILE A 379 -11.15 -3.99 16.01
C ILE A 379 -11.46 -3.00 17.12
N PHE A 380 -11.24 -1.72 16.80
CA PHE A 380 -11.62 -0.59 17.63
C PHE A 380 -12.83 0.13 17.06
N ALA A 381 -13.71 0.57 17.94
CA ALA A 381 -14.78 1.52 17.63
C ALA A 381 -14.56 2.80 18.42
N PHE A 382 -14.42 3.92 17.73
CA PHE A 382 -14.29 5.25 18.33
C PHE A 382 -15.50 6.11 18.00
N ALA A 383 -15.92 6.97 18.94
CA ALA A 383 -16.93 7.99 18.66
C ALA A 383 -16.40 9.01 17.63
N MET A 384 -17.11 9.19 16.51
CA MET A 384 -16.67 10.02 15.38
C MET A 384 -16.52 11.50 15.76
N ASP A 385 -17.30 12.00 16.70
CA ASP A 385 -17.30 13.41 17.11
C ASP A 385 -16.18 13.76 18.10
N LYS A 386 -15.78 12.83 18.98
CA LYS A 386 -14.84 13.08 20.09
C LYS A 386 -13.63 12.16 20.13
N GLY A 387 -13.62 11.07 19.36
CA GLY A 387 -12.56 10.09 19.39
C GLY A 387 -12.53 9.20 20.64
N GLU A 388 -13.58 9.25 21.48
CA GLU A 388 -13.68 8.40 22.67
C GLU A 388 -13.82 6.94 22.26
N LEU A 389 -13.13 6.03 22.97
CA LEU A 389 -13.27 4.58 22.76
C LEU A 389 -14.68 4.13 23.16
N LEU A 390 -15.42 3.59 22.22
CA LEU A 390 -16.73 2.98 22.46
C LEU A 390 -16.58 1.52 22.90
N TRP A 391 -15.80 0.76 22.16
CA TRP A 391 -15.42 -0.60 22.48
C TRP A 391 -14.20 -1.03 21.64
N SER A 392 -13.53 -2.09 22.11
CA SER A 392 -12.52 -2.82 21.32
C SER A 392 -12.76 -4.31 21.41
N ARG A 393 -12.30 -5.05 20.40
CA ARG A 393 -12.37 -6.51 20.34
C ARG A 393 -11.09 -7.05 19.75
N GLN A 394 -10.23 -7.62 20.60
CA GLN A 394 -9.06 -8.37 20.15
C GLN A 394 -9.52 -9.67 19.47
N LEU A 395 -8.95 -9.98 18.33
CA LEU A 395 -9.28 -11.15 17.50
C LEU A 395 -8.20 -12.22 17.57
N LEU A 396 -6.98 -11.84 17.91
CA LEU A 396 -5.84 -12.72 18.13
C LEU A 396 -5.06 -12.23 19.36
N GLU A 397 -4.80 -13.14 20.29
CA GLU A 397 -4.00 -12.87 21.49
C GLU A 397 -2.56 -13.35 21.29
N ASP A 398 -1.61 -12.78 22.03
CA ASP A 398 -0.20 -13.16 22.05
C ASP A 398 0.53 -13.09 20.69
N ASP A 399 0.05 -12.26 19.78
CA ASP A 399 0.75 -11.97 18.52
C ASP A 399 1.73 -10.82 18.73
N ALA A 400 2.97 -11.17 19.06
CA ALA A 400 4.05 -10.20 19.15
C ALA A 400 5.16 -10.58 18.18
N ASN A 401 5.40 -9.72 17.22
CA ASN A 401 6.37 -9.92 16.15
C ASN A 401 7.08 -8.62 15.77
N ASP A 402 8.28 -8.75 15.28
CA ASP A 402 8.97 -7.76 14.48
C ASP A 402 9.63 -8.47 13.28
N PHE A 403 10.04 -7.74 12.27
CA PHE A 403 10.65 -8.35 11.09
C PHE A 403 12.02 -8.99 11.37
N GLY A 404 12.57 -8.84 12.56
CA GLY A 404 13.75 -9.58 13.03
C GLY A 404 13.45 -11.05 13.27
N CYS A 405 12.20 -11.40 13.56
CA CYS A 405 11.78 -12.79 13.74
C CYS A 405 11.88 -13.56 12.43
N GLY A 406 12.75 -14.55 12.35
CA GLY A 406 13.01 -15.30 11.12
C GLY A 406 13.93 -14.62 10.10
N ALA A 407 14.41 -13.40 10.36
CA ALA A 407 15.33 -12.71 9.47
C ALA A 407 16.68 -13.44 9.31
N THR A 408 17.27 -13.30 8.13
CA THR A 408 18.62 -13.78 7.82
C THR A 408 19.53 -12.60 7.43
N PRO A 409 20.79 -12.55 7.92
CA PRO A 409 21.44 -13.54 8.78
C PRO A 409 20.88 -13.60 10.22
N GLU A 410 21.09 -14.71 10.91
CA GLU A 410 20.56 -15.01 12.26
C GLU A 410 20.85 -13.90 13.32
N GLU A 411 21.87 -13.07 13.09
CA GLU A 411 22.19 -11.94 13.98
C GLU A 411 21.05 -10.91 14.06
N TYR A 412 20.21 -10.79 13.04
CA TYR A 412 19.04 -9.89 13.04
C TYR A 412 17.90 -10.39 13.94
N GLN A 413 17.91 -11.67 14.30
CA GLN A 413 16.93 -12.24 15.23
C GLN A 413 17.14 -11.80 16.70
N LYS A 414 18.17 -10.99 16.98
CA LYS A 414 18.48 -10.53 18.34
C LYS A 414 17.41 -9.62 18.94
N ASN A 415 16.64 -8.94 18.12
CA ASN A 415 15.51 -8.11 18.55
C ASN A 415 14.19 -8.88 18.54
N CYS A 416 14.14 -10.06 17.92
CA CYS A 416 12.91 -10.84 17.89
C CYS A 416 12.35 -11.01 19.31
N PRO A 417 11.13 -10.56 19.57
CA PRO A 417 10.56 -10.62 20.89
C PRO A 417 10.20 -12.07 21.27
N GLY A 418 10.91 -12.61 22.25
CA GLY A 418 10.60 -13.90 22.82
C GLY A 418 11.21 -15.10 22.09
N LYS A 419 10.96 -16.30 22.64
CA LYS A 419 11.47 -17.56 22.09
C LYS A 419 10.60 -18.13 20.96
N LYS A 420 9.38 -17.64 20.84
CA LYS A 420 8.41 -18.03 19.84
C LYS A 420 7.76 -16.74 19.37
N PRO A 421 8.09 -16.29 18.16
CA PRO A 421 7.43 -15.12 17.57
C PRO A 421 5.94 -15.39 17.39
N GLY A 422 5.15 -14.33 17.39
CA GLY A 422 3.76 -14.34 16.96
C GLY A 422 3.63 -14.69 15.47
N THR A 423 2.42 -14.80 15.01
CA THR A 423 2.11 -15.20 13.63
C THR A 423 2.14 -14.04 12.64
N ASN A 424 2.20 -12.80 13.12
CA ASN A 424 2.12 -11.57 12.31
C ASN A 424 0.82 -11.49 11.50
N ASP A 425 -0.30 -11.60 12.20
CA ASP A 425 -1.65 -11.73 11.63
C ASP A 425 -2.46 -10.43 11.70
N ASP A 426 -1.90 -9.35 11.24
CA ASP A 426 -2.51 -8.03 11.23
C ASP A 426 -3.94 -8.00 10.70
N ILE A 427 -4.77 -7.12 11.24
CA ILE A 427 -6.03 -6.71 10.60
C ILE A 427 -5.70 -5.62 9.58
N GLY A 428 -5.06 -6.00 8.49
CA GLY A 428 -4.60 -5.10 7.43
C GLY A 428 -5.70 -4.64 6.48
N ALA A 429 -6.78 -5.39 6.38
CA ALA A 429 -7.95 -5.01 5.60
C ALA A 429 -8.81 -3.98 6.34
N SER A 430 -9.36 -3.01 5.61
CA SER A 430 -10.35 -2.08 6.17
C SER A 430 -11.58 -2.86 6.66
N PRO A 431 -12.05 -2.66 7.90
CA PRO A 431 -13.27 -3.28 8.38
C PRO A 431 -14.45 -2.91 7.47
N ILE A 432 -15.28 -3.88 7.08
CA ILE A 432 -16.42 -3.63 6.19
C ILE A 432 -17.70 -3.57 7.00
N LEU A 433 -18.41 -2.44 6.93
CA LEU A 433 -19.75 -2.32 7.49
C LEU A 433 -20.78 -2.72 6.43
N HIS A 434 -21.41 -3.87 6.63
CA HIS A 434 -22.37 -4.44 5.69
C HIS A 434 -23.78 -4.51 6.27
N THR A 435 -24.80 -4.18 5.44
CA THR A 435 -26.21 -4.29 5.80
C THR A 435 -26.81 -5.54 5.17
N LEU A 436 -27.21 -6.49 5.97
CA LEU A 436 -27.86 -7.73 5.54
C LEU A 436 -29.28 -7.47 4.99
N LYS A 437 -29.82 -8.42 4.23
CA LYS A 437 -31.17 -8.33 3.65
C LYS A 437 -32.28 -8.09 4.70
N ASN A 438 -32.07 -8.51 5.94
CA ASN A 438 -33.01 -8.27 7.05
C ASN A 438 -32.85 -6.89 7.73
N GLY A 439 -31.96 -6.03 7.22
CA GLY A 439 -31.67 -4.71 7.75
C GLY A 439 -30.69 -4.67 8.94
N ARG A 440 -30.25 -5.83 9.45
CA ARG A 440 -29.20 -5.90 10.47
C ARG A 440 -27.85 -5.53 9.86
N GLN A 441 -27.07 -4.73 10.57
CA GLN A 441 -25.69 -4.43 10.16
C GLN A 441 -24.72 -5.36 10.87
N ILE A 442 -23.71 -5.77 10.14
CA ILE A 442 -22.57 -6.57 10.63
C ILE A 442 -21.28 -5.86 10.25
N LEU A 443 -20.23 -6.10 11.02
CA LEU A 443 -18.88 -5.62 10.77
C LEU A 443 -18.00 -6.81 10.43
N ILE A 444 -17.31 -6.75 9.27
CA ILE A 444 -16.46 -7.83 8.77
C ILE A 444 -15.01 -7.39 8.90
N ALA A 445 -14.20 -8.21 9.55
CA ALA A 445 -12.76 -8.05 9.69
C ALA A 445 -12.04 -9.22 9.04
N SER A 446 -10.98 -8.95 8.28
CA SER A 446 -10.12 -9.99 7.70
C SER A 446 -8.69 -9.76 8.16
N GLN A 447 -8.06 -10.82 8.67
CA GLN A 447 -6.67 -10.86 9.07
C GLN A 447 -5.79 -11.34 7.92
N GLU A 448 -4.51 -10.99 7.96
CA GLU A 448 -3.57 -11.36 6.90
C GLU A 448 -3.41 -12.87 6.77
N SER A 449 -3.49 -13.59 7.88
CA SER A 449 -3.21 -15.01 7.90
C SER A 449 -4.31 -15.88 7.32
N ARG A 450 -5.53 -15.75 7.72
CA ARG A 450 -6.56 -16.71 7.27
C ARG A 450 -7.93 -16.47 7.87
N THR A 451 -8.03 -15.58 8.82
CA THR A 451 -9.25 -15.53 9.63
C THR A 451 -10.14 -14.39 9.17
N THR A 452 -11.36 -14.73 8.83
CA THR A 452 -12.43 -13.75 8.66
C THR A 452 -13.32 -13.81 9.90
N THR A 453 -13.52 -12.65 10.53
CA THR A 453 -14.35 -12.48 11.70
C THR A 453 -15.50 -11.55 11.40
N VAL A 454 -16.71 -11.96 11.72
CA VAL A 454 -17.90 -11.13 11.62
C VAL A 454 -18.40 -10.78 13.00
N LEU A 455 -18.59 -9.48 13.22
CA LEU A 455 -18.92 -8.90 14.53
C LEU A 455 -20.28 -8.20 14.47
N ASP A 456 -20.92 -8.10 15.63
CA ASP A 456 -22.16 -7.36 15.83
C ASP A 456 -21.87 -5.97 16.41
N PRO A 457 -21.97 -4.90 15.61
CA PRO A 457 -21.68 -3.54 16.10
C PRO A 457 -22.71 -3.02 17.10
N ASP A 458 -23.94 -3.59 17.14
CA ASP A 458 -24.96 -3.26 18.14
C ASP A 458 -24.71 -3.94 19.50
N ARG A 459 -23.76 -4.90 19.54
CA ARG A 459 -23.41 -5.67 20.74
C ARG A 459 -21.91 -5.51 21.10
N ASN A 460 -21.37 -4.30 20.97
CA ASN A 460 -19.97 -3.97 21.29
C ASN A 460 -18.97 -4.93 20.63
N GLY A 461 -19.16 -5.21 19.33
CA GLY A 461 -18.27 -6.06 18.58
C GLY A 461 -18.32 -7.55 19.02
N ALA A 462 -19.44 -8.04 19.53
CA ALA A 462 -19.58 -9.47 19.81
C ALA A 462 -19.41 -10.29 18.52
N ILE A 463 -18.58 -11.32 18.58
CA ILE A 463 -18.33 -12.19 17.44
C ILE A 463 -19.61 -12.97 17.09
N ILE A 464 -20.05 -12.86 15.84
CA ILE A 464 -21.17 -13.64 15.28
C ILE A 464 -20.63 -14.98 14.80
N TRP A 465 -19.59 -14.94 13.98
CA TRP A 465 -18.80 -16.10 13.59
C TRP A 465 -17.36 -15.69 13.29
N GLN A 466 -16.47 -16.66 13.39
CA GLN A 466 -15.07 -16.53 13.01
C GLN A 466 -14.65 -17.83 12.35
N GLY A 467 -13.90 -17.76 11.27
CA GLY A 467 -13.47 -18.94 10.56
C GLY A 467 -12.40 -18.66 9.52
N ILE A 468 -11.72 -19.73 9.14
CA ILE A 468 -10.77 -19.72 8.04
C ILE A 468 -11.57 -19.93 6.74
N PRO A 469 -11.52 -19.02 5.76
CA PRO A 469 -12.34 -19.11 4.56
C PRO A 469 -12.02 -20.32 3.68
N SER A 470 -10.86 -20.93 3.86
CA SER A 470 -10.40 -22.09 3.09
C SER A 470 -9.91 -23.22 3.99
N ASP A 471 -10.22 -24.47 3.62
CA ASP A 471 -9.68 -25.69 4.24
C ASP A 471 -8.27 -26.04 3.72
N ARG A 472 -7.72 -25.24 2.82
CA ARG A 472 -6.35 -25.37 2.35
C ARG A 472 -5.39 -24.88 3.42
N LYS A 473 -4.37 -25.69 3.70
CA LYS A 473 -3.29 -25.32 4.64
C LYS A 473 -2.41 -24.17 4.13
N THR A 474 -2.59 -23.76 2.88
CA THR A 474 -1.72 -22.90 2.09
C THR A 474 -2.38 -21.62 1.57
N ALA A 475 -3.48 -21.18 2.16
CA ALA A 475 -4.18 -20.00 1.66
C ALA A 475 -4.41 -18.98 2.77
N THR A 476 -3.72 -17.85 2.72
CA THR A 476 -4.01 -16.67 3.54
C THR A 476 -5.06 -15.79 2.85
N GLY A 477 -5.78 -14.98 3.61
CA GLY A 477 -6.57 -13.88 3.08
C GLY A 477 -5.66 -12.83 2.42
N GLY A 478 -6.16 -12.09 1.42
CA GLY A 478 -5.41 -11.00 0.82
C GLY A 478 -5.22 -9.86 1.82
N ASN A 479 -4.01 -9.36 1.91
CA ASN A 479 -3.59 -8.34 2.88
C ASN A 479 -4.42 -7.04 2.83
N LEU A 480 -4.99 -6.70 1.68
CA LEU A 480 -5.72 -5.44 1.48
C LEU A 480 -7.24 -5.59 1.42
N GLY A 481 -7.73 -6.82 1.43
CA GLY A 481 -9.08 -7.08 1.85
C GLY A 481 -10.05 -7.63 0.83
N PRO A 482 -11.15 -8.17 1.38
CA PRO A 482 -12.29 -8.69 0.64
C PRO A 482 -13.16 -7.58 0.05
N ALA A 483 -14.09 -7.99 -0.81
CA ALA A 483 -15.24 -7.19 -1.20
C ALA A 483 -16.53 -7.86 -0.74
N VAL A 484 -17.59 -7.08 -0.55
CA VAL A 484 -18.93 -7.60 -0.28
C VAL A 484 -19.94 -6.90 -1.15
N ASP A 485 -20.73 -7.67 -1.87
CA ASP A 485 -21.91 -7.16 -2.58
C ASP A 485 -23.18 -7.29 -1.70
N GLY A 486 -24.35 -7.23 -2.28
CA GLY A 486 -25.59 -7.41 -1.52
C GLY A 486 -25.82 -8.82 -0.99
N GLU A 487 -25.03 -9.83 -1.37
CA GLU A 487 -25.30 -11.24 -1.14
C GLU A 487 -24.13 -12.03 -0.56
N LEU A 488 -22.90 -11.82 -1.09
CA LEU A 488 -21.75 -12.63 -0.74
C LEU A 488 -20.54 -11.77 -0.35
N LEU A 489 -19.70 -12.35 0.48
CA LEU A 489 -18.38 -11.85 0.85
C LEU A 489 -17.33 -12.63 0.05
N TYR A 490 -16.47 -11.90 -0.68
CA TYR A 490 -15.45 -12.46 -1.56
C TYR A 490 -14.06 -12.24 -0.97
N VAL A 491 -13.44 -13.31 -0.50
CA VAL A 491 -12.14 -13.29 0.18
C VAL A 491 -11.06 -13.78 -0.77
N PRO A 492 -10.03 -12.98 -1.06
CA PRO A 492 -8.91 -13.43 -1.87
C PRO A 492 -8.01 -14.39 -1.08
N LEU A 493 -7.43 -15.36 -1.79
CA LEU A 493 -6.49 -16.33 -1.23
C LEU A 493 -5.07 -15.99 -1.70
N GLY A 494 -4.20 -15.65 -0.76
CA GLY A 494 -2.83 -15.24 -0.98
C GLY A 494 -1.79 -16.23 -0.44
N PHE A 495 -0.71 -15.73 0.13
CA PHE A 495 0.36 -16.52 0.75
C PHE A 495 -0.05 -17.09 2.11
N GLU A 496 0.66 -18.12 2.55
CA GLU A 496 0.36 -18.84 3.77
C GLU A 496 0.86 -18.17 5.06
N ASP A 497 2.00 -17.48 4.97
CA ASP A 497 2.65 -16.80 6.11
C ASP A 497 3.73 -15.83 5.61
N HIS A 498 3.88 -14.66 6.25
CA HIS A 498 4.96 -13.73 5.96
C HIS A 498 6.33 -14.33 6.30
N GLN A 499 6.43 -15.17 7.31
CA GLN A 499 7.68 -15.84 7.70
C GLN A 499 8.10 -16.92 6.71
N GLU A 500 7.14 -17.57 6.05
CA GLU A 500 7.41 -18.57 5.01
C GLU A 500 7.66 -17.96 3.63
N PHE A 501 7.47 -16.66 3.47
CA PHE A 501 7.68 -15.95 2.20
C PHE A 501 9.10 -16.18 1.61
N GLU A 502 10.07 -16.48 2.47
CA GLU A 502 11.42 -16.84 2.07
C GLU A 502 11.62 -18.35 1.84
N SER A 503 10.62 -19.18 2.15
CA SER A 503 10.73 -20.62 2.00
C SER A 503 10.42 -21.10 0.58
N ALA A 504 11.03 -22.22 0.18
CA ALA A 504 10.68 -22.89 -1.08
C ALA A 504 9.22 -23.41 -1.11
N GLU A 505 8.57 -23.48 0.05
CA GLU A 505 7.17 -23.91 0.22
C GLU A 505 6.19 -22.79 -0.20
N ALA A 506 6.49 -21.52 0.13
CA ALA A 506 5.70 -20.37 -0.31
C ALA A 506 5.61 -20.27 -1.85
N LEU A 507 6.64 -20.72 -2.54
CA LEU A 507 6.68 -20.78 -4.00
C LEU A 507 5.70 -21.82 -4.60
N LYS A 508 5.08 -22.66 -3.78
CA LYS A 508 4.09 -23.66 -4.21
C LYS A 508 2.66 -23.17 -4.05
N THR A 509 2.45 -21.98 -3.50
CA THR A 509 1.10 -21.48 -3.18
C THR A 509 0.33 -21.13 -4.46
N GLU A 510 -0.87 -21.68 -4.57
CA GLU A 510 -1.84 -21.32 -5.58
C GLU A 510 -2.80 -20.27 -4.97
N GLY A 511 -3.09 -19.22 -5.74
CA GLY A 511 -4.08 -18.23 -5.38
C GLY A 511 -5.52 -18.73 -5.56
N GLY A 512 -6.46 -17.86 -5.31
CA GLY A 512 -7.89 -18.15 -5.50
C GLY A 512 -8.81 -17.10 -4.92
N LEU A 513 -10.09 -17.41 -4.93
CA LEU A 513 -11.16 -16.66 -4.28
C LEU A 513 -12.11 -17.62 -3.56
N VAL A 514 -12.64 -17.18 -2.44
CA VAL A 514 -13.74 -17.86 -1.74
C VAL A 514 -14.91 -16.91 -1.62
N ALA A 515 -16.11 -17.38 -1.96
CA ALA A 515 -17.35 -16.68 -1.69
C ALA A 515 -18.05 -17.27 -0.47
N LEU A 516 -18.37 -16.42 0.48
CA LEU A 516 -19.00 -16.78 1.74
C LEU A 516 -20.34 -16.05 1.90
N ASP A 517 -21.30 -16.71 2.50
CA ASP A 517 -22.47 -16.05 3.07
C ASP A 517 -22.01 -15.20 4.27
N PRO A 518 -22.20 -13.86 4.25
CA PRO A 518 -21.63 -12.97 5.26
C PRO A 518 -22.31 -13.12 6.65
N GLU A 519 -23.54 -13.65 6.71
CA GLU A 519 -24.24 -13.84 7.99
C GLU A 519 -23.81 -15.11 8.71
N SER A 520 -23.55 -16.20 7.98
CA SER A 520 -23.28 -17.52 8.54
C SER A 520 -21.84 -18.01 8.38
N GLY A 521 -21.04 -17.39 7.53
CA GLY A 521 -19.72 -17.86 7.13
C GLY A 521 -19.75 -19.10 6.23
N ARG A 522 -20.94 -19.55 5.79
CA ARG A 522 -21.09 -20.72 4.93
C ARG A 522 -20.51 -20.43 3.54
N ARG A 523 -19.66 -21.32 3.07
CA ARG A 523 -19.04 -21.23 1.74
C ARG A 523 -20.08 -21.49 0.65
N ALA A 524 -20.18 -20.54 -0.29
CA ALA A 524 -20.97 -20.69 -1.51
C ALA A 524 -20.19 -21.42 -2.59
N TRP A 525 -18.97 -20.94 -2.88
CA TRP A 525 -18.04 -21.55 -3.82
C TRP A 525 -16.59 -21.19 -3.50
N THR A 526 -15.65 -21.93 -4.09
CA THR A 526 -14.21 -21.66 -4.03
C THR A 526 -13.60 -21.92 -5.40
N ILE A 527 -12.74 -21.01 -5.84
CA ILE A 527 -11.90 -21.22 -7.02
C ILE A 527 -10.43 -21.25 -6.63
N VAL A 528 -9.67 -22.00 -7.40
CA VAL A 528 -8.23 -22.09 -7.32
C VAL A 528 -7.66 -21.57 -8.62
N ILE A 529 -6.70 -20.67 -8.52
CA ILE A 529 -5.97 -20.14 -9.66
C ILE A 529 -4.68 -20.97 -9.77
N PRO A 530 -4.50 -21.78 -10.83
CA PRO A 530 -3.31 -22.59 -10.98
C PRO A 530 -2.03 -21.74 -10.97
N LYS A 531 -0.96 -22.32 -10.46
CA LYS A 531 0.37 -21.72 -10.54
C LYS A 531 0.75 -21.46 -12.00
N PRO A 532 1.40 -20.31 -12.33
CA PRO A 532 1.91 -20.07 -13.67
C PRO A 532 2.91 -21.15 -14.11
N THR A 533 2.79 -21.59 -15.36
CA THR A 533 3.67 -22.63 -15.95
C THR A 533 4.74 -22.05 -16.86
N ASP A 534 4.65 -20.78 -17.18
CA ASP A 534 5.49 -20.06 -18.15
C ASP A 534 6.49 -19.10 -17.49
N CYS A 535 6.71 -19.24 -16.19
CA CYS A 535 7.71 -18.44 -15.47
C CYS A 535 9.11 -18.74 -16.01
N LYS A 536 9.86 -17.67 -16.33
CA LYS A 536 11.27 -17.79 -16.76
C LYS A 536 12.15 -18.45 -15.70
N ASP A 537 11.85 -18.21 -14.42
CA ASP A 537 12.45 -18.84 -13.27
C ASP A 537 11.36 -19.40 -12.36
N PRO A 538 11.11 -20.71 -12.39
CA PRO A 538 10.11 -21.36 -11.54
C PRO A 538 10.40 -21.29 -10.04
N THR A 539 11.65 -20.94 -9.66
CA THR A 539 12.06 -20.77 -8.26
C THR A 539 11.92 -19.32 -7.79
N SER A 540 11.57 -18.41 -8.70
CA SER A 540 11.32 -17.01 -8.40
C SER A 540 10.07 -16.85 -7.52
N ARG A 541 10.16 -15.96 -6.55
CA ARG A 541 9.03 -15.52 -5.71
C ARG A 541 7.84 -14.97 -6.50
N TYR A 542 8.05 -14.63 -7.77
CA TYR A 542 7.01 -14.11 -8.66
C TYR A 542 6.24 -15.22 -9.37
N CYS A 543 6.73 -16.45 -9.32
CA CYS A 543 6.10 -17.58 -9.98
C CYS A 543 4.99 -18.18 -9.11
N THR A 544 4.03 -17.35 -8.75
CA THR A 544 2.86 -17.75 -7.94
C THR A 544 1.62 -16.97 -8.34
N SER A 545 0.49 -17.63 -8.32
CA SER A 545 -0.83 -17.03 -8.56
C SER A 545 -1.48 -16.47 -7.29
N ALA A 546 -0.75 -16.35 -6.18
CA ALA A 546 -1.25 -15.82 -4.92
C ALA A 546 -1.93 -14.45 -5.13
N ASN A 547 -3.17 -14.32 -4.67
CA ASN A 547 -3.94 -13.08 -4.76
C ASN A 547 -3.71 -12.22 -3.53
N GLN A 548 -2.90 -11.17 -3.67
CA GLN A 548 -2.64 -10.19 -2.61
C GLN A 548 -3.41 -8.88 -2.81
N ALA A 549 -3.85 -8.60 -4.03
CA ALA A 549 -4.62 -7.39 -4.31
C ALA A 549 -6.00 -7.44 -3.66
N ALA A 550 -6.48 -6.29 -3.21
CA ALA A 550 -7.86 -6.16 -2.75
C ALA A 550 -8.85 -6.52 -3.87
N VAL A 551 -9.93 -7.20 -3.51
CA VAL A 551 -11.00 -7.51 -4.46
C VAL A 551 -11.82 -6.25 -4.76
N THR A 552 -12.20 -6.07 -6.01
CA THR A 552 -13.20 -5.08 -6.43
C THR A 552 -14.38 -5.83 -7.03
N ALA A 553 -15.58 -5.53 -6.55
CA ALA A 553 -16.81 -6.13 -7.06
C ALA A 553 -17.68 -5.11 -7.79
N ILE A 554 -18.28 -5.54 -8.89
CA ILE A 554 -19.42 -4.90 -9.56
C ILE A 554 -20.52 -5.96 -9.75
N PRO A 555 -21.76 -5.62 -10.11
CA PRO A 555 -22.79 -6.62 -10.32
C PRO A 555 -22.36 -7.72 -11.29
N GLY A 556 -22.31 -8.97 -10.82
CA GLY A 556 -21.94 -10.13 -11.61
C GLY A 556 -20.43 -10.37 -11.80
N VAL A 557 -19.55 -9.45 -11.38
CA VAL A 557 -18.10 -9.55 -11.67
C VAL A 557 -17.25 -9.23 -10.44
N LEU A 558 -16.14 -9.98 -10.30
CA LEU A 558 -15.10 -9.78 -9.30
C LEU A 558 -13.76 -9.56 -9.99
N PHE A 559 -13.07 -8.49 -9.68
CA PHE A 559 -11.70 -8.24 -10.14
C PHE A 559 -10.71 -8.51 -9.02
N THR A 560 -9.62 -9.20 -9.33
CA THR A 560 -8.50 -9.46 -8.41
C THR A 560 -7.19 -9.61 -9.17
N GLY A 561 -6.07 -9.36 -8.49
CA GLY A 561 -4.73 -9.43 -9.05
C GLY A 561 -3.81 -10.32 -8.25
N SER A 562 -2.84 -10.92 -8.92
CA SER A 562 -1.88 -11.85 -8.32
C SER A 562 -0.43 -11.39 -8.46
N VAL A 563 0.43 -12.01 -7.66
CA VAL A 563 1.85 -11.67 -7.55
C VAL A 563 2.60 -11.88 -8.87
N ASP A 564 2.16 -12.79 -9.74
CA ASP A 564 2.69 -12.99 -11.09
C ASP A 564 2.42 -11.81 -12.06
N GLY A 565 1.71 -10.78 -11.60
CA GLY A 565 1.32 -9.62 -12.42
C GLY A 565 0.09 -9.87 -13.30
N THR A 566 -0.69 -10.91 -13.02
CA THR A 566 -1.90 -11.20 -13.81
C THR A 566 -3.15 -10.59 -13.16
N MET A 567 -3.81 -9.72 -13.90
CA MET A 567 -5.13 -9.16 -13.62
C MET A 567 -6.21 -10.14 -14.08
N ARG A 568 -7.24 -10.38 -13.27
CA ARG A 568 -8.32 -11.32 -13.59
C ARG A 568 -9.67 -10.78 -13.20
N ALA A 569 -10.69 -11.14 -13.99
CA ALA A 569 -12.09 -10.94 -13.65
C ALA A 569 -12.81 -12.30 -13.64
N PHE A 570 -13.64 -12.49 -12.62
CA PHE A 570 -14.41 -13.72 -12.41
C PHE A 570 -15.88 -13.41 -12.27
N SER A 571 -16.73 -14.34 -12.64
CA SER A 571 -18.17 -14.29 -12.33
C SER A 571 -18.37 -14.34 -10.80
N SER A 572 -19.14 -13.42 -10.25
CA SER A 572 -19.49 -13.45 -8.82
C SER A 572 -20.45 -14.59 -8.46
N THR A 573 -21.13 -15.18 -9.44
CA THR A 573 -22.13 -16.22 -9.24
C THR A 573 -21.49 -17.58 -8.98
N ASP A 574 -20.47 -17.94 -9.74
CA ASP A 574 -19.88 -19.29 -9.74
C ASP A 574 -18.33 -19.32 -9.79
N GLY A 575 -17.69 -18.16 -9.88
CA GLY A 575 -16.25 -18.03 -9.97
C GLY A 575 -15.66 -18.36 -11.33
N ALA A 576 -16.47 -18.46 -12.40
CA ALA A 576 -15.96 -18.68 -13.76
C ALA A 576 -15.04 -17.51 -14.19
N LEU A 577 -13.89 -17.81 -14.83
CA LEU A 577 -13.00 -16.79 -15.35
C LEU A 577 -13.65 -16.11 -16.57
N LEU A 578 -13.80 -14.78 -16.49
CA LEU A 578 -14.36 -13.94 -17.56
C LEU A 578 -13.27 -13.27 -18.39
N TRP A 579 -12.19 -12.81 -17.74
CA TRP A 579 -11.12 -12.07 -18.39
C TRP A 579 -9.80 -12.22 -17.63
N SER A 580 -8.68 -12.16 -18.37
CA SER A 580 -7.35 -12.09 -17.78
C SER A 580 -6.40 -11.27 -18.64
N TYR A 581 -5.48 -10.55 -17.98
CA TYR A 581 -4.48 -9.73 -18.64
C TYR A 581 -3.16 -9.79 -17.87
N SER A 582 -2.05 -10.14 -18.54
CA SER A 582 -0.73 -10.10 -17.93
C SER A 582 -0.16 -8.69 -18.05
N SER A 583 0.05 -8.05 -16.90
CA SER A 583 0.71 -6.75 -16.82
C SER A 583 2.23 -6.85 -16.65
N ASN A 584 2.80 -8.04 -16.45
CA ASN A 584 4.23 -8.26 -16.31
C ASN A 584 4.97 -8.11 -17.65
N ARG A 585 4.99 -6.88 -18.18
CA ARG A 585 5.65 -6.48 -19.44
C ARG A 585 5.95 -4.99 -19.46
N THR A 586 6.73 -4.55 -20.44
CA THR A 586 6.90 -3.12 -20.76
C THR A 586 5.71 -2.59 -21.53
N PHE A 587 5.43 -1.30 -21.38
CA PHE A 587 4.33 -0.59 -22.02
C PHE A 587 4.82 0.61 -22.81
N GLU A 588 4.25 0.83 -23.97
CA GLU A 588 4.25 2.15 -24.62
C GLU A 588 3.33 3.05 -23.83
N THR A 589 3.85 4.16 -23.33
CA THR A 589 3.09 5.06 -22.46
C THR A 589 2.71 6.34 -23.16
N ILE A 590 1.57 6.88 -22.79
CA ILE A 590 1.05 8.14 -23.35
C ILE A 590 1.83 9.36 -22.90
N ASN A 591 2.58 9.28 -21.79
CA ASN A 591 3.35 10.39 -21.22
C ASN A 591 4.86 10.33 -21.51
N GLY A 592 5.32 9.38 -22.33
CA GLY A 592 6.71 9.24 -22.73
C GLY A 592 7.64 8.72 -21.63
N ILE A 593 7.12 8.33 -20.47
CA ILE A 593 7.90 7.73 -19.38
C ILE A 593 7.95 6.23 -19.59
N GLU A 594 9.15 5.65 -19.63
CA GLU A 594 9.31 4.21 -19.70
C GLU A 594 8.60 3.51 -18.53
N ALA A 595 7.74 2.55 -18.81
CA ALA A 595 7.00 1.84 -17.80
C ALA A 595 6.98 0.33 -18.02
N SER A 596 7.01 -0.38 -16.89
CA SER A 596 6.78 -1.82 -16.83
C SER A 596 5.76 -2.12 -15.74
N GLY A 597 4.95 -3.14 -15.97
CA GLY A 597 4.12 -3.68 -14.90
C GLY A 597 4.90 -4.70 -14.08
N GLY A 598 4.36 -5.01 -12.91
CA GLY A 598 4.93 -5.91 -11.93
C GLY A 598 3.85 -6.66 -11.16
N SER A 599 4.18 -7.09 -9.94
CA SER A 599 3.25 -7.79 -9.05
C SER A 599 2.02 -6.94 -8.72
N LEU A 600 0.90 -7.61 -8.48
CA LEU A 600 -0.36 -7.00 -8.06
C LEU A 600 -0.62 -7.39 -6.60
N GLY A 601 -0.13 -6.59 -5.68
CA GLY A 601 -0.31 -6.77 -4.23
C GLY A 601 -0.89 -5.53 -3.56
N GLY A 602 -1.26 -4.53 -4.37
CA GLY A 602 -1.82 -3.26 -3.94
C GLY A 602 -3.35 -3.24 -3.92
N PRO A 603 -3.95 -2.06 -4.01
CA PRO A 603 -5.39 -1.95 -4.18
C PRO A 603 -5.83 -2.62 -5.49
N GLY A 604 -7.04 -3.17 -5.48
CA GLY A 604 -7.68 -3.67 -6.70
C GLY A 604 -8.02 -2.52 -7.66
N PRO A 605 -8.63 -2.81 -8.81
CA PRO A 605 -8.97 -1.78 -9.77
C PRO A 605 -10.08 -0.85 -9.28
N THR A 606 -10.12 0.32 -9.88
CA THR A 606 -11.26 1.23 -9.85
C THR A 606 -12.07 1.02 -11.12
N VAL A 607 -13.37 0.81 -10.98
CA VAL A 607 -14.31 0.60 -12.11
C VAL A 607 -15.32 1.74 -12.13
N VAL A 608 -15.29 2.56 -13.15
CA VAL A 608 -16.14 3.76 -13.28
C VAL A 608 -16.42 4.02 -14.76
N ASP A 609 -17.69 4.22 -15.09
CA ASP A 609 -18.15 4.66 -16.42
C ASP A 609 -17.60 3.81 -17.58
N GLY A 610 -17.69 2.47 -17.44
CA GLY A 610 -17.21 1.52 -18.44
C GLY A 610 -15.69 1.32 -18.46
N MET A 611 -14.96 2.07 -17.66
CA MET A 611 -13.50 2.02 -17.59
C MET A 611 -13.01 1.24 -16.36
N VAL A 612 -11.88 0.55 -16.52
CA VAL A 612 -11.16 -0.16 -15.43
C VAL A 612 -9.76 0.43 -15.31
N TYR A 613 -9.44 1.05 -14.17
CA TYR A 613 -8.13 1.64 -13.90
C TYR A 613 -7.37 0.80 -12.88
N TRP A 614 -6.14 0.40 -13.20
CA TRP A 614 -5.37 -0.50 -12.34
C TRP A 614 -3.88 -0.15 -12.31
N GLY A 615 -3.32 0.06 -11.12
CA GLY A 615 -1.88 0.18 -10.92
C GLY A 615 -1.19 -1.18 -10.96
N SER A 616 -0.05 -1.28 -11.65
CA SER A 616 0.77 -2.49 -11.73
C SER A 616 2.20 -2.21 -11.28
N GLY A 617 2.61 -2.90 -10.23
CA GLY A 617 3.88 -2.80 -9.52
C GLY A 617 3.69 -2.89 -8.02
N TYR A 618 4.37 -3.84 -7.36
CA TYR A 618 4.34 -3.99 -5.91
C TYR A 618 5.62 -4.66 -5.45
N VAL A 619 6.40 -3.96 -4.63
CA VAL A 619 7.78 -4.38 -4.34
C VAL A 619 7.97 -4.83 -2.89
N ILE A 620 6.94 -4.78 -2.06
CA ILE A 620 7.03 -5.22 -0.67
C ILE A 620 7.39 -6.70 -0.62
N LEU A 621 8.26 -7.05 0.32
CA LEU A 621 8.74 -8.42 0.55
C LEU A 621 9.40 -9.06 -0.69
N GLY A 622 9.96 -8.25 -1.59
CA GLY A 622 10.72 -8.72 -2.73
C GLY A 622 9.89 -9.21 -3.91
N THR A 623 8.64 -8.76 -4.04
CA THR A 623 7.81 -8.98 -5.24
C THR A 623 8.23 -8.05 -6.40
N MET A 624 7.61 -8.20 -7.59
CA MET A 624 8.05 -7.49 -8.80
C MET A 624 7.73 -6.01 -8.77
N PRO A 625 8.73 -5.12 -8.92
CA PRO A 625 8.49 -3.70 -9.11
C PRO A 625 7.75 -3.44 -10.42
N GLY A 626 7.07 -2.30 -10.47
CA GLY A 626 6.43 -1.77 -11.66
C GLY A 626 5.96 -0.34 -11.41
N ASN A 627 5.76 0.41 -12.49
CA ASN A 627 5.38 1.82 -12.45
C ASN A 627 4.28 2.16 -13.48
N ALA A 628 3.50 1.17 -13.90
CA ALA A 628 2.47 1.34 -14.90
C ALA A 628 1.08 1.52 -14.29
N LEU A 629 0.41 2.65 -14.55
CA LEU A 629 -1.02 2.81 -14.38
C LEU A 629 -1.69 2.49 -15.71
N LEU A 630 -2.62 1.54 -15.71
CA LEU A 630 -3.29 1.01 -16.89
C LEU A 630 -4.78 1.35 -16.86
N ALA A 631 -5.32 1.75 -17.99
CA ALA A 631 -6.76 1.96 -18.19
C ALA A 631 -7.27 1.03 -19.29
N PHE A 632 -8.38 0.37 -19.01
CA PHE A 632 -9.02 -0.55 -19.93
C PHE A 632 -10.44 -0.06 -20.24
N GLU A 633 -10.89 -0.30 -21.47
CA GLU A 633 -12.26 -0.07 -21.91
C GLU A 633 -12.77 -1.28 -22.71
N VAL A 634 -14.06 -1.34 -22.90
CA VAL A 634 -14.66 -2.33 -23.81
C VAL A 634 -14.40 -1.91 -25.25
N GLU A 635 -13.80 -2.79 -26.04
CA GLU A 635 -13.62 -2.55 -27.48
C GLU A 635 -15.01 -2.38 -28.12
N SER A 636 -15.33 -1.17 -28.57
CA SER A 636 -16.53 -0.97 -29.37
C SER A 636 -16.37 -1.72 -30.70
N ASP A 637 -17.27 -2.64 -31.01
CA ASP A 637 -17.37 -3.14 -32.39
C ASP A 637 -17.49 -1.92 -33.31
N SER A 638 -16.37 -1.53 -33.92
CA SER A 638 -16.40 -0.58 -35.02
C SER A 638 -17.11 -1.28 -36.17
N THR A 639 -18.45 -1.20 -36.16
CA THR A 639 -19.22 -1.46 -37.39
C THR A 639 -18.80 -0.41 -38.39
N GLU A 640 -17.88 -0.79 -39.31
CA GLU A 640 -17.71 -0.12 -40.60
C GLU A 640 -19.02 -0.09 -41.40
#